data_e5615d316523abac073026c391da9c31
#
_entry.id   e5615d316523abac073026c391da9c31
#
_cell.length_a   1.000
_cell.length_b   1.000
_cell.length_c   1.000
_cell.angle_alpha   90.00
_cell.angle_beta   90.00
_cell.angle_gamma   90.00
#
_symmetry.space_group_name_H-M   'P 1'
#
loop_
_entity.id
_entity.type
_entity.pdbx_description
1 polymer ?
#
loop_
_entity_poly.entity_id
_entity_poly.type
_entity_poly.pdbx_seq_one_letter_code
_entity_poly.pdbx_strand_id
1 'polypeptide(L)'
;MSYIQPNTDIYILSNVPLNKDYENTVYYSDKETQANAFMNYQKHHLTNYSYQRALLGTIKVELKYEQLIDCNYMLFKNTNFENKWFYAFITGIGYISNDVTAIYYEIDVMQTWCYDYKFKKSFVERAHVLNESRRSDGCRTAEGLEIGSNYVTVKATTKFIPTSDSAFILTASNNVSTVVTPSIGYIDNVYTGLYTYYAEDGTVARQIINDFISSGKEDSIVTFCMCPKIDDKFSKIETEDVTVELKNQNGNYVPRNKKLLNYPYHFLQVYSTLGQSLDIHFEDYDSDDYANNPTLRFYKTVFPNPSYSVVPTHHLGTTYNLQYRLNYANFPTCAFSGDAYKSWWAQNKNSFIASMNAIGTNYDTQQAIASNNYTIAKANAQTSRDTAKATANTSLANATASTNTALAVNENNRQVSQTQNLVGMATNAISGATDWSPYRGMGTIISGTAQAFTNIYATEQSAQNTANTLNTSLSNSTASANTAISNAQLSYDTAIQNATLTQTNATLSNLSTAQIATSQLMAKRQDTANLPNTAHGNVICDGLNYAMSCSGFIILEVSIHEGLARHIDAYFDKYGYAISTMVASSQLNKRQWRNHWTYLKTCGAYITGKLNANDLDVIKGVYDNGVTTWNNLEEIGNYELDNTLD
;
A
#
# COMPACT_ATOMS: atom_id res chain seq x y z
N MET A 1 -29.42 50.85 -38.30
CA MET A 1 -29.17 49.74 -37.36
C MET A 1 -30.39 48.80 -37.42
N SER A 2 -30.21 47.58 -37.84
CA SER A 2 -31.30 46.61 -37.80
C SER A 2 -31.63 46.33 -36.33
N TYR A 3 -32.90 46.49 -35.95
CA TYR A 3 -33.43 46.11 -34.64
C TYR A 3 -33.23 44.58 -34.49
N ILE A 4 -32.47 44.19 -33.47
CA ILE A 4 -32.34 42.78 -33.07
C ILE A 4 -33.42 42.52 -32.04
N GLN A 5 -34.39 41.71 -32.41
CA GLN A 5 -35.46 41.34 -31.52
C GLN A 5 -34.92 40.57 -30.28
N PRO A 6 -35.34 40.92 -29.06
CA PRO A 6 -34.95 40.14 -27.89
C PRO A 6 -35.52 38.73 -28.02
N ASN A 7 -34.67 37.72 -27.96
CA ASN A 7 -35.03 36.32 -28.15
C ASN A 7 -34.12 35.36 -27.33
N THR A 8 -33.58 35.90 -26.26
CA THR A 8 -32.78 35.07 -25.32
C THR A 8 -33.72 34.50 -24.26
N ASP A 9 -33.69 33.19 -24.11
CA ASP A 9 -34.28 32.48 -22.98
C ASP A 9 -33.20 32.28 -21.92
N ILE A 10 -33.55 32.62 -20.67
CA ILE A 10 -32.66 32.56 -19.53
C ILE A 10 -33.29 31.67 -18.47
N TYR A 11 -32.54 30.72 -17.99
CA TYR A 11 -32.88 29.84 -16.89
C TYR A 11 -31.93 30.12 -15.74
N ILE A 12 -32.45 30.51 -14.59
CA ILE A 12 -31.69 30.81 -13.39
C ILE A 12 -31.85 29.64 -12.44
N LEU A 13 -30.72 29.09 -12.00
CA LEU A 13 -30.65 27.87 -11.23
C LEU A 13 -30.13 28.15 -9.81
N SER A 14 -30.56 27.33 -8.87
CA SER A 14 -30.09 27.39 -7.49
C SER A 14 -29.42 26.10 -7.08
N ASN A 15 -28.39 26.21 -6.24
CA ASN A 15 -27.70 25.05 -5.64
C ASN A 15 -27.07 24.08 -6.65
N VAL A 16 -26.64 24.57 -7.80
CA VAL A 16 -25.84 23.75 -8.73
C VAL A 16 -24.48 23.47 -8.10
N PRO A 17 -24.04 22.21 -7.99
CA PRO A 17 -22.81 21.83 -7.25
C PRO A 17 -21.54 22.01 -8.07
N LEU A 18 -21.47 23.04 -8.93
CA LEU A 18 -20.31 23.39 -9.72
C LEU A 18 -19.78 24.75 -9.27
N ASN A 19 -18.45 24.86 -9.25
CA ASN A 19 -17.73 26.09 -8.90
C ASN A 19 -16.78 26.52 -10.03
N LYS A 20 -16.43 27.81 -10.04
CA LYS A 20 -15.51 28.34 -11.03
C LYS A 20 -14.03 28.00 -10.81
N ASP A 21 -13.69 27.29 -9.75
CA ASP A 21 -12.38 26.68 -9.54
C ASP A 21 -12.10 25.53 -10.51
N TYR A 22 -13.16 24.98 -11.12
CA TYR A 22 -13.14 23.85 -12.03
C TYR A 22 -12.50 22.58 -11.45
N GLU A 23 -12.46 22.41 -10.13
CA GLU A 23 -12.04 21.13 -9.54
C GLU A 23 -12.96 19.99 -10.01
N ASN A 24 -14.25 20.31 -10.18
CA ASN A 24 -15.27 19.39 -10.67
C ASN A 24 -15.95 19.91 -11.93
N THR A 25 -16.24 19.01 -12.84
CA THR A 25 -17.06 19.25 -14.01
C THR A 25 -17.98 18.06 -14.25
N VAL A 26 -18.98 18.20 -15.14
CA VAL A 26 -19.88 17.09 -15.49
C VAL A 26 -19.85 16.85 -17.01
N TYR A 27 -20.02 15.59 -17.40
CA TYR A 27 -20.08 15.21 -18.80
C TYR A 27 -21.23 14.24 -19.05
N TYR A 28 -22.17 14.64 -19.89
CA TYR A 28 -23.29 13.83 -20.36
C TYR A 28 -23.05 13.32 -21.78
N SER A 29 -23.79 12.29 -22.18
CA SER A 29 -23.65 11.69 -23.53
C SER A 29 -24.00 12.65 -24.66
N ASP A 30 -24.91 13.59 -24.43
CA ASP A 30 -25.42 14.53 -25.40
C ASP A 30 -25.86 15.86 -24.79
N LYS A 31 -26.04 16.87 -25.65
CA LYS A 31 -26.40 18.25 -25.27
C LYS A 31 -27.79 18.36 -24.63
N GLU A 32 -28.74 17.51 -25.03
CA GLU A 32 -30.11 17.56 -24.50
C GLU A 32 -30.16 16.99 -23.08
N THR A 33 -29.53 15.85 -22.88
CA THR A 33 -29.38 15.24 -21.54
C THR A 33 -28.67 16.20 -20.59
N GLN A 34 -27.59 16.87 -21.03
CA GLN A 34 -26.89 17.89 -20.25
C GLN A 34 -27.85 19.00 -19.85
N ALA A 35 -28.55 19.65 -20.80
CA ALA A 35 -29.45 20.75 -20.52
C ALA A 35 -30.57 20.34 -19.55
N ASN A 36 -31.17 19.17 -19.75
CA ASN A 36 -32.24 18.65 -18.91
C ASN A 36 -31.76 18.40 -17.48
N ALA A 37 -30.54 17.87 -17.28
CA ALA A 37 -29.98 17.66 -15.95
C ALA A 37 -29.82 18.99 -15.18
N PHE A 38 -29.33 20.04 -15.83
CA PHE A 38 -29.24 21.37 -15.23
C PHE A 38 -30.61 21.97 -14.95
N MET A 39 -31.61 21.73 -15.80
CA MET A 39 -32.97 22.25 -15.63
C MET A 39 -33.68 21.70 -14.37
N ASN A 40 -33.24 20.57 -13.82
CA ASN A 40 -33.73 20.09 -12.54
C ASN A 40 -33.44 21.06 -11.37
N TYR A 41 -32.45 21.93 -11.52
CA TYR A 41 -32.09 22.97 -10.56
C TYR A 41 -32.73 24.33 -10.88
N GLN A 42 -33.66 24.40 -11.88
CA GLN A 42 -34.28 25.62 -12.33
C GLN A 42 -35.17 26.24 -11.23
N LYS A 43 -34.91 27.49 -10.95
CA LYS A 43 -35.76 28.32 -10.06
C LYS A 43 -36.57 29.35 -10.83
N HIS A 44 -35.96 30.00 -11.82
CA HIS A 44 -36.66 30.99 -12.66
C HIS A 44 -36.39 30.71 -14.15
N HIS A 45 -37.42 31.02 -14.97
CA HIS A 45 -37.31 30.98 -16.44
C HIS A 45 -37.81 32.29 -17.00
N LEU A 46 -36.97 32.98 -17.72
CA LEU A 46 -37.23 34.30 -18.30
C LEU A 46 -37.06 34.18 -19.82
N THR A 47 -37.98 34.80 -20.56
CA THR A 47 -38.00 34.76 -22.03
C THR A 47 -37.93 36.16 -22.63
N ASN A 48 -37.51 36.26 -23.90
CA ASN A 48 -37.48 37.49 -24.66
C ASN A 48 -36.52 38.56 -24.15
N TYR A 49 -35.41 38.16 -23.51
CA TYR A 49 -34.37 39.10 -23.08
C TYR A 49 -33.42 39.46 -24.22
N SER A 50 -32.92 40.71 -24.19
CA SER A 50 -31.93 41.16 -25.13
C SER A 50 -30.52 40.78 -24.68
N TYR A 51 -29.71 40.22 -25.59
CA TYR A 51 -28.29 40.01 -25.34
C TYR A 51 -27.56 41.34 -25.37
N GLN A 52 -27.03 41.82 -24.27
CA GLN A 52 -26.31 43.09 -24.18
C GLN A 52 -24.80 42.84 -24.43
N ARG A 53 -24.31 43.25 -25.61
CA ARG A 53 -22.87 43.21 -25.91
C ARG A 53 -22.03 44.22 -25.14
N ALA A 54 -22.65 45.28 -24.61
CA ALA A 54 -21.93 46.43 -24.04
C ALA A 54 -21.39 46.16 -22.62
N LEU A 55 -21.96 45.20 -21.89
CA LEU A 55 -21.53 44.78 -20.56
C LEU A 55 -21.41 43.25 -20.54
N LEU A 56 -20.27 42.76 -20.98
CA LEU A 56 -19.95 41.35 -20.92
C LEU A 56 -20.05 40.86 -19.45
N GLY A 57 -20.76 39.76 -19.24
CA GLY A 57 -20.90 39.17 -17.90
C GLY A 57 -21.94 39.84 -16.99
N THR A 58 -22.82 40.70 -17.52
CA THR A 58 -23.91 41.32 -16.73
C THR A 58 -25.23 41.25 -17.48
N ILE A 59 -26.29 40.83 -16.79
CA ILE A 59 -27.65 40.86 -17.31
C ILE A 59 -28.58 41.46 -16.23
N LYS A 60 -29.56 42.27 -16.65
CA LYS A 60 -30.57 42.81 -15.80
C LYS A 60 -31.85 42.00 -15.99
N VAL A 61 -32.42 41.55 -14.88
CA VAL A 61 -33.61 40.70 -14.87
C VAL A 61 -34.73 41.35 -14.02
N GLU A 62 -35.98 41.16 -14.46
CA GLU A 62 -37.17 41.61 -13.73
C GLU A 62 -37.53 40.62 -12.61
N LEU A 63 -36.62 40.50 -11.64
CA LEU A 63 -36.78 39.70 -10.44
C LEU A 63 -36.25 40.49 -9.25
N LYS A 64 -36.86 40.27 -8.09
CA LYS A 64 -36.43 40.89 -6.85
C LYS A 64 -35.11 40.28 -6.39
N TYR A 65 -34.31 41.12 -5.73
CA TYR A 65 -32.99 40.72 -5.22
C TYR A 65 -33.07 39.48 -4.32
N GLU A 66 -34.07 39.40 -3.42
CA GLU A 66 -34.24 38.31 -2.48
C GLU A 66 -34.57 36.99 -3.15
N GLN A 67 -35.11 36.99 -4.35
CA GLN A 67 -35.45 35.80 -5.11
C GLN A 67 -34.22 35.14 -5.75
N LEU A 68 -33.11 35.88 -5.84
CA LEU A 68 -31.89 35.44 -6.51
C LEU A 68 -30.74 35.10 -5.55
N ILE A 69 -30.89 35.33 -4.25
CA ILE A 69 -29.80 35.18 -3.25
C ILE A 69 -29.18 33.75 -3.26
N ASP A 70 -30.01 32.74 -3.45
CA ASP A 70 -29.59 31.32 -3.46
C ASP A 70 -29.28 30.81 -4.87
N CYS A 71 -29.33 31.68 -5.89
CA CYS A 71 -29.03 31.31 -7.25
C CYS A 71 -27.52 31.44 -7.51
N ASN A 72 -26.90 30.37 -7.96
CA ASN A 72 -25.45 30.32 -8.21
C ASN A 72 -25.08 30.02 -9.66
N TYR A 73 -26.06 29.69 -10.49
CA TYR A 73 -25.81 29.27 -11.85
C TYR A 73 -26.92 29.72 -12.81
N MET A 74 -26.62 29.85 -14.09
CA MET A 74 -27.61 30.19 -15.10
C MET A 74 -27.32 29.53 -16.43
N LEU A 75 -28.39 29.20 -17.17
CA LEU A 75 -28.32 28.79 -18.56
C LEU A 75 -29.03 29.81 -19.42
N PHE A 76 -28.52 30.02 -20.60
CA PHE A 76 -29.24 30.82 -21.60
C PHE A 76 -28.99 30.32 -23.01
N LYS A 77 -29.97 30.54 -23.85
CA LYS A 77 -29.88 30.27 -25.30
C LYS A 77 -30.50 31.40 -26.09
N ASN A 78 -30.01 31.60 -27.32
CA ASN A 78 -30.49 32.63 -28.20
C ASN A 78 -30.54 32.09 -29.63
N THR A 79 -31.60 32.39 -30.36
CA THR A 79 -31.79 31.97 -31.77
C THR A 79 -30.69 32.49 -32.70
N ASN A 80 -30.08 33.65 -32.40
CA ASN A 80 -28.97 34.20 -33.18
C ASN A 80 -27.66 33.39 -33.01
N PHE A 81 -27.59 32.51 -32.04
CA PHE A 81 -26.48 31.58 -31.80
C PHE A 81 -26.92 30.11 -32.02
N GLU A 82 -27.79 29.88 -33.01
CA GLU A 82 -28.29 28.55 -33.38
C GLU A 82 -28.91 27.77 -32.17
N ASN A 83 -29.51 28.50 -31.22
CA ASN A 83 -30.05 27.98 -29.97
C ASN A 83 -29.03 27.17 -29.15
N LYS A 84 -27.74 27.47 -29.29
CA LYS A 84 -26.71 26.89 -28.45
C LYS A 84 -26.96 27.26 -27.00
N TRP A 85 -26.85 26.27 -26.11
CA TRP A 85 -26.85 26.47 -24.68
C TRP A 85 -25.53 27.08 -24.21
N PHE A 86 -25.61 28.16 -23.48
CA PHE A 86 -24.54 28.77 -22.72
C PHE A 86 -24.79 28.53 -21.23
N TYR A 87 -23.75 28.10 -20.56
CA TYR A 87 -23.73 27.80 -19.15
C TYR A 87 -22.86 28.86 -18.47
N ALA A 88 -23.30 29.39 -17.31
CA ALA A 88 -22.57 30.44 -16.64
C ALA A 88 -22.72 30.37 -15.13
N PHE A 89 -21.64 30.65 -14.42
CA PHE A 89 -21.63 30.87 -12.99
C PHE A 89 -22.18 32.27 -12.67
N ILE A 90 -23.08 32.38 -11.72
CA ILE A 90 -23.47 33.67 -11.15
C ILE A 90 -22.39 34.06 -10.14
N THR A 91 -21.63 35.11 -10.48
CA THR A 91 -20.52 35.60 -9.65
C THR A 91 -20.96 36.65 -8.63
N GLY A 92 -22.14 37.23 -8.82
CA GLY A 92 -22.73 38.19 -7.90
C GLY A 92 -24.08 38.68 -8.38
N ILE A 93 -24.82 39.28 -7.49
CA ILE A 93 -26.10 39.96 -7.76
C ILE A 93 -26.04 41.39 -7.25
N GLY A 94 -26.57 42.32 -8.01
CA GLY A 94 -26.59 43.75 -7.69
C GLY A 94 -28.00 44.28 -7.69
N TYR A 95 -28.42 44.88 -6.58
CA TYR A 95 -29.72 45.56 -6.49
C TYR A 95 -29.76 46.77 -7.43
N ILE A 96 -30.79 46.89 -8.26
CA ILE A 96 -31.03 48.05 -9.13
C ILE A 96 -32.28 48.80 -8.67
N SER A 97 -33.39 48.08 -8.52
CA SER A 97 -34.66 48.60 -8.05
C SER A 97 -35.46 47.48 -7.36
N ASN A 98 -36.64 47.82 -6.81
CA ASN A 98 -37.49 46.83 -6.15
C ASN A 98 -37.89 45.64 -7.02
N ASP A 99 -37.93 45.81 -8.34
CA ASP A 99 -38.37 44.76 -9.27
C ASP A 99 -37.31 44.39 -10.30
N VAL A 100 -36.09 45.00 -10.21
CA VAL A 100 -35.00 44.72 -11.18
C VAL A 100 -33.68 44.47 -10.45
N THR A 101 -33.05 43.39 -10.78
CA THR A 101 -31.73 42.97 -10.25
C THR A 101 -30.74 42.77 -11.38
N ALA A 102 -29.49 43.16 -11.16
CA ALA A 102 -28.38 42.82 -12.05
C ALA A 102 -27.78 41.49 -11.60
N ILE A 103 -27.58 40.59 -12.54
CA ILE A 103 -26.83 39.36 -12.34
C ILE A 103 -25.48 39.54 -13.01
N TYR A 104 -24.40 39.37 -12.25
CA TYR A 104 -23.03 39.27 -12.76
C TYR A 104 -22.74 37.82 -12.97
N TYR A 105 -22.25 37.47 -14.14
CA TYR A 105 -21.98 36.08 -14.50
C TYR A 105 -20.69 35.92 -15.29
N GLU A 106 -20.13 34.74 -15.21
CA GLU A 106 -18.96 34.30 -15.97
C GLU A 106 -19.30 32.99 -16.68
N ILE A 107 -18.95 32.90 -17.96
CA ILE A 107 -19.26 31.69 -18.76
C ILE A 107 -18.51 30.49 -18.20
N ASP A 108 -19.23 29.43 -17.89
CA ASP A 108 -18.64 28.12 -17.67
C ASP A 108 -18.19 27.53 -18.99
N VAL A 109 -16.89 27.67 -19.26
CA VAL A 109 -16.29 27.23 -20.52
C VAL A 109 -16.31 25.71 -20.65
N MET A 110 -16.22 24.98 -19.53
CA MET A 110 -16.22 23.54 -19.52
C MET A 110 -17.57 22.98 -19.97
N GLN A 111 -18.69 23.54 -19.47
CA GLN A 111 -20.03 23.10 -19.82
C GLN A 111 -20.48 23.67 -21.18
N THR A 112 -20.19 24.94 -21.47
CA THR A 112 -20.61 25.60 -22.71
C THR A 112 -19.98 24.98 -23.96
N TRP A 113 -18.70 24.61 -23.89
CA TRP A 113 -17.94 24.07 -25.02
C TRP A 113 -17.73 22.56 -24.93
N CYS A 114 -18.39 21.87 -24.02
CA CYS A 114 -18.19 20.47 -23.69
C CYS A 114 -18.10 19.56 -24.93
N TYR A 115 -18.88 19.80 -25.98
CA TYR A 115 -18.93 19.00 -27.21
C TYR A 115 -18.20 19.62 -28.40
N ASP A 116 -17.63 20.81 -28.26
CA ASP A 116 -17.07 21.59 -29.36
C ASP A 116 -15.54 21.51 -29.43
N TYR A 117 -14.90 20.83 -28.49
CA TYR A 117 -13.46 20.56 -28.49
C TYR A 117 -13.13 19.07 -28.42
N LYS A 118 -11.94 18.73 -28.89
CA LYS A 118 -11.40 17.38 -28.88
C LYS A 118 -9.94 17.38 -28.47
N PHE A 119 -9.56 16.41 -27.70
CA PHE A 119 -8.17 16.13 -27.40
C PHE A 119 -7.46 15.56 -28.63
N LYS A 120 -6.25 16.00 -28.82
CA LYS A 120 -5.19 15.31 -29.57
C LYS A 120 -4.38 14.47 -28.59
N LYS A 121 -3.40 13.72 -29.09
CA LYS A 121 -2.47 13.00 -28.23
C LYS A 121 -1.78 14.00 -27.30
N SER A 122 -1.95 13.84 -26.00
CA SER A 122 -1.44 14.76 -24.97
C SER A 122 -0.68 13.99 -23.90
N PHE A 123 0.25 14.67 -23.24
CA PHE A 123 0.93 14.13 -22.09
C PHE A 123 0.01 14.22 -20.88
N VAL A 124 -0.20 13.07 -20.23
CA VAL A 124 -1.03 12.97 -19.03
C VAL A 124 -0.13 12.66 -17.85
N GLU A 125 -0.19 13.52 -16.86
CA GLU A 125 0.55 13.31 -15.61
C GLU A 125 -0.19 12.30 -14.71
N ARG A 126 -1.51 12.48 -14.61
CA ARG A 126 -2.33 11.70 -13.68
C ARG A 126 -3.74 11.51 -14.21
N ALA A 127 -4.24 10.28 -14.14
CA ALA A 127 -5.62 9.96 -14.52
C ALA A 127 -6.08 8.61 -13.96
N HIS A 128 -7.38 8.38 -13.94
CA HIS A 128 -7.91 7.04 -13.91
C HIS A 128 -7.56 6.31 -15.22
N VAL A 129 -7.16 5.06 -15.14
CA VAL A 129 -6.80 4.25 -16.31
C VAL A 129 -7.85 3.17 -16.56
N LEU A 130 -8.07 2.88 -17.86
CA LEU A 130 -9.08 1.91 -18.30
C LEU A 130 -8.73 0.46 -17.96
N ASN A 131 -7.46 0.15 -17.83
CA ASN A 131 -7.00 -1.21 -17.59
C ASN A 131 -6.06 -1.24 -16.38
N GLU A 132 -6.60 -1.68 -15.24
CA GLU A 132 -5.88 -1.78 -13.97
C GLU A 132 -5.14 -3.12 -13.83
N SER A 133 -4.46 -3.57 -14.88
CA SER A 133 -3.46 -4.63 -14.73
C SER A 133 -2.31 -4.13 -13.87
N ARG A 134 -1.73 -5.00 -13.04
CA ARG A 134 -0.51 -4.69 -12.26
C ARG A 134 0.64 -4.20 -13.15
N ARG A 135 0.63 -4.57 -14.43
CA ARG A 135 1.65 -4.24 -15.43
C ARG A 135 1.34 -3.01 -16.26
N SER A 136 0.18 -2.38 -16.07
CA SER A 136 -0.18 -1.15 -16.78
C SER A 136 0.78 -0.01 -16.42
N ASP A 137 1.02 0.91 -17.35
CA ASP A 137 1.92 2.04 -17.13
C ASP A 137 1.52 2.86 -15.90
N GLY A 138 0.21 3.01 -15.65
CA GLY A 138 -0.30 3.68 -14.47
C GLY A 138 0.05 2.96 -13.16
N CYS A 139 0.01 1.63 -13.14
CA CYS A 139 0.37 0.85 -11.96
C CYS A 139 1.90 0.82 -11.71
N ARG A 140 2.72 0.95 -12.75
CA ARG A 140 4.20 0.92 -12.65
C ARG A 140 4.82 2.28 -12.37
N THR A 141 4.15 3.37 -12.70
CA THR A 141 4.67 4.72 -12.49
C THR A 141 4.67 5.07 -11.00
N ALA A 142 5.80 5.54 -10.48
CA ALA A 142 5.93 5.95 -9.09
C ALA A 142 5.04 7.16 -8.77
N GLU A 143 4.40 7.14 -7.59
CA GLU A 143 3.50 8.22 -7.16
C GLU A 143 4.22 9.35 -6.41
N GLY A 144 5.41 9.10 -5.88
CA GLY A 144 6.10 10.04 -5.01
C GLY A 144 5.43 10.28 -3.66
N LEU A 145 4.51 9.38 -3.26
CA LEU A 145 3.87 9.46 -1.95
C LEU A 145 4.81 8.97 -0.87
N GLU A 146 4.85 9.66 0.25
CA GLU A 146 5.57 9.21 1.44
C GLU A 146 4.79 8.09 2.12
N ILE A 147 5.35 6.89 2.11
CA ILE A 147 4.74 5.70 2.72
C ILE A 147 5.39 5.30 4.05
N GLY A 148 6.47 5.99 4.43
CA GLY A 148 7.27 5.62 5.59
C GLY A 148 8.03 4.30 5.40
N SER A 149 8.68 3.84 6.45
CA SER A 149 9.45 2.57 6.46
C SER A 149 8.74 1.43 7.19
N ASN A 150 7.52 1.64 7.66
CA ASN A 150 6.79 0.68 8.48
C ASN A 150 5.97 -0.27 7.60
N TYR A 151 6.60 -1.38 7.26
CA TYR A 151 5.93 -2.46 6.53
C TYR A 151 5.37 -3.54 7.47
N VAL A 152 4.35 -4.23 7.01
CA VAL A 152 3.71 -5.36 7.69
C VAL A 152 3.95 -6.63 6.89
N THR A 153 4.37 -7.69 7.56
CA THR A 153 4.42 -9.01 6.96
C THR A 153 3.02 -9.61 6.94
N VAL A 154 2.49 -9.79 5.75
CA VAL A 154 1.14 -10.36 5.54
C VAL A 154 1.18 -11.88 5.62
N LYS A 155 2.21 -12.49 5.03
CA LYS A 155 2.45 -13.93 5.05
C LYS A 155 3.96 -14.20 5.10
N ALA A 156 4.34 -15.21 5.85
CA ALA A 156 5.70 -15.72 5.88
C ALA A 156 5.71 -17.20 5.48
N THR A 157 6.63 -17.56 4.62
CA THR A 157 6.88 -18.93 4.18
C THR A 157 8.37 -19.21 4.31
N THR A 158 8.73 -20.35 4.87
CA THR A 158 10.12 -20.75 5.02
C THR A 158 10.47 -21.85 4.01
N LYS A 159 11.66 -21.76 3.42
CA LYS A 159 12.22 -22.78 2.56
C LYS A 159 13.63 -23.08 3.05
N PHE A 160 13.69 -23.96 4.02
CA PHE A 160 14.93 -24.39 4.63
C PHE A 160 15.34 -25.78 4.11
N ILE A 161 16.62 -26.04 4.13
CA ILE A 161 17.18 -27.38 3.97
C ILE A 161 17.33 -27.96 5.37
N PRO A 162 16.47 -28.91 5.78
CA PRO A 162 16.61 -29.54 7.09
C PRO A 162 17.89 -30.39 7.12
N THR A 163 18.49 -30.50 8.29
CA THR A 163 19.69 -31.34 8.47
C THR A 163 19.45 -32.81 8.11
N SER A 164 18.20 -33.30 8.26
CA SER A 164 17.77 -34.63 7.83
C SER A 164 17.82 -34.83 6.30
N ASP A 165 17.74 -33.72 5.54
CA ASP A 165 17.68 -33.67 4.08
C ASP A 165 19.01 -33.17 3.48
N SER A 166 20.07 -33.34 4.23
CA SER A 166 21.44 -32.96 3.84
C SER A 166 22.23 -34.16 3.44
N ALA A 167 22.98 -33.99 2.38
CA ALA A 167 23.99 -34.91 1.90
C ALA A 167 25.39 -34.39 2.24
N PHE A 168 26.41 -35.18 1.97
CA PHE A 168 27.80 -34.83 2.26
C PHE A 168 28.68 -35.07 1.07
N ILE A 169 29.62 -34.19 0.86
CA ILE A 169 30.70 -34.33 -0.12
C ILE A 169 32.01 -34.52 0.64
N LEU A 170 32.67 -35.59 0.36
CA LEU A 170 34.01 -35.87 0.85
C LEU A 170 34.96 -35.85 -0.35
N THR A 171 35.99 -35.01 -0.27
CA THR A 171 37.02 -34.93 -1.29
C THR A 171 38.32 -35.52 -0.73
N ALA A 172 38.92 -36.45 -1.48
CA ALA A 172 40.12 -37.14 -1.06
C ALA A 172 41.14 -37.27 -2.20
N SER A 173 42.43 -37.37 -1.88
CA SER A 173 43.50 -37.56 -2.83
C SER A 173 43.66 -39.02 -3.30
N ASN A 174 43.05 -39.97 -2.58
CA ASN A 174 43.07 -41.39 -2.93
C ASN A 174 41.66 -41.95 -3.07
N ASN A 175 41.50 -42.96 -3.90
CA ASN A 175 40.28 -43.76 -3.97
C ASN A 175 40.40 -44.97 -3.05
N VAL A 176 39.67 -44.99 -1.97
CA VAL A 176 39.73 -46.03 -0.95
C VAL A 176 38.36 -46.66 -0.68
N SER A 177 37.31 -45.87 -0.61
CA SER A 177 36.00 -46.40 -0.23
C SER A 177 35.34 -47.15 -1.39
N THR A 178 34.75 -48.28 -1.05
CA THR A 178 33.96 -49.12 -1.96
C THR A 178 32.44 -48.88 -1.81
N VAL A 179 32.04 -48.10 -0.82
CA VAL A 179 30.63 -47.84 -0.50
C VAL A 179 29.94 -46.99 -1.56
N VAL A 180 30.66 -46.01 -2.08
CA VAL A 180 30.18 -45.12 -3.17
C VAL A 180 31.27 -44.98 -4.21
N THR A 181 30.89 -45.02 -5.48
CA THR A 181 31.84 -44.75 -6.57
C THR A 181 32.16 -43.25 -6.61
N PRO A 182 33.40 -42.83 -6.42
CA PRO A 182 33.77 -41.43 -6.47
C PRO A 182 33.69 -40.91 -7.89
N SER A 183 33.28 -39.66 -8.05
CA SER A 183 33.51 -38.95 -9.30
C SER A 183 34.95 -38.42 -9.31
N ILE A 184 35.61 -38.59 -10.43
CA ILE A 184 36.95 -38.03 -10.64
C ILE A 184 36.77 -36.55 -10.92
N GLY A 185 37.41 -35.71 -10.10
CA GLY A 185 37.20 -34.25 -10.16
C GLY A 185 37.84 -33.65 -11.41
N TYR A 186 36.99 -33.26 -12.34
CA TYR A 186 37.33 -32.31 -13.41
C TYR A 186 36.59 -31.02 -13.15
N ILE A 187 37.31 -29.92 -13.06
CA ILE A 187 36.73 -28.58 -13.08
C ILE A 187 37.09 -27.97 -14.42
N ASP A 188 36.10 -27.68 -15.25
CA ASP A 188 36.30 -27.17 -16.63
C ASP A 188 37.34 -27.94 -17.46
N ASN A 189 37.19 -29.26 -17.45
CA ASN A 189 38.12 -30.19 -18.11
C ASN A 189 39.55 -30.24 -17.54
N VAL A 190 39.80 -29.57 -16.42
CA VAL A 190 41.08 -29.66 -15.70
C VAL A 190 40.97 -30.73 -14.62
N TYR A 191 41.81 -31.75 -14.70
CA TYR A 191 41.89 -32.79 -13.66
C TYR A 191 42.47 -32.20 -12.37
N THR A 192 41.70 -32.26 -11.29
CA THR A 192 42.12 -31.73 -9.98
C THR A 192 42.98 -32.70 -9.17
N GLY A 193 43.12 -33.94 -9.61
CA GLY A 193 43.83 -34.98 -8.85
C GLY A 193 43.07 -35.51 -7.63
N LEU A 194 41.80 -35.13 -7.48
CA LEU A 194 41.01 -35.48 -6.32
C LEU A 194 39.83 -36.39 -6.67
N TYR A 195 39.49 -37.25 -5.75
CA TYR A 195 38.30 -38.12 -5.79
C TYR A 195 37.22 -37.50 -4.92
N THR A 196 36.04 -37.33 -5.48
CA THR A 196 34.91 -36.75 -4.76
C THR A 196 33.82 -37.78 -4.54
N TYR A 197 33.49 -38.02 -3.29
CA TYR A 197 32.45 -38.94 -2.85
C TYR A 197 31.21 -38.14 -2.47
N TYR A 198 30.06 -38.49 -3.02
CA TYR A 198 28.76 -37.97 -2.59
C TYR A 198 28.08 -39.00 -1.68
N ALA A 199 27.85 -38.64 -0.43
CA ALA A 199 27.15 -39.44 0.54
C ALA A 199 25.75 -38.90 0.77
N GLU A 200 24.74 -39.71 0.52
CA GLU A 200 23.30 -39.31 0.61
C GLU A 200 22.85 -38.96 2.02
N ASP A 201 23.56 -39.45 3.03
CA ASP A 201 23.31 -39.19 4.44
C ASP A 201 24.57 -39.33 5.29
N GLY A 202 24.44 -38.98 6.57
CA GLY A 202 25.53 -39.06 7.53
C GLY A 202 26.00 -40.49 7.84
N THR A 203 25.19 -41.50 7.55
CA THR A 203 25.55 -42.92 7.76
C THR A 203 26.51 -43.36 6.70
N VAL A 204 26.18 -43.07 5.42
CA VAL A 204 27.06 -43.34 4.26
C VAL A 204 28.35 -42.56 4.38
N ALA A 205 28.27 -41.27 4.77
CA ALA A 205 29.46 -40.44 4.98
C ALA A 205 30.39 -41.02 6.05
N ARG A 206 29.84 -41.54 7.14
CA ARG A 206 30.60 -42.19 8.21
C ARG A 206 31.24 -43.47 7.72
N GLN A 207 30.56 -44.25 6.89
CA GLN A 207 31.13 -45.48 6.31
C GLN A 207 32.31 -45.14 5.41
N ILE A 208 32.20 -44.15 4.55
CA ILE A 208 33.29 -43.68 3.71
C ILE A 208 34.50 -43.27 4.57
N ILE A 209 34.30 -42.48 5.59
CA ILE A 209 35.36 -42.04 6.50
C ILE A 209 36.01 -43.27 7.19
N ASN A 210 35.20 -44.22 7.65
CA ASN A 210 35.71 -45.45 8.27
C ASN A 210 36.55 -46.29 7.32
N ASP A 211 36.20 -46.34 6.03
CA ASP A 211 37.02 -47.03 5.01
C ASP A 211 38.41 -46.38 4.88
N PHE A 212 38.49 -45.05 4.87
CA PHE A 212 39.76 -44.32 4.90
C PHE A 212 40.57 -44.61 6.16
N ILE A 213 39.90 -44.61 7.32
CA ILE A 213 40.55 -44.94 8.60
C ILE A 213 41.08 -46.36 8.63
N SER A 214 40.24 -47.34 8.22
CA SER A 214 40.62 -48.75 8.27
C SER A 214 41.73 -49.12 7.27
N SER A 215 41.86 -48.36 6.18
CA SER A 215 42.93 -48.50 5.20
C SER A 215 44.21 -47.73 5.57
N GLY A 216 44.20 -46.99 6.69
CA GLY A 216 45.34 -46.15 7.12
C GLY A 216 45.66 -44.99 6.18
N LYS A 217 44.66 -44.53 5.45
CA LYS A 217 44.78 -43.43 4.48
C LYS A 217 43.91 -42.21 4.84
N GLU A 218 43.69 -42.00 6.12
CA GLU A 218 42.91 -40.85 6.65
C GLU A 218 43.46 -39.49 6.20
N ASP A 219 44.79 -39.42 5.98
CA ASP A 219 45.47 -38.21 5.50
C ASP A 219 45.11 -37.85 4.06
N SER A 220 44.49 -38.76 3.34
CA SER A 220 44.03 -38.52 1.99
C SER A 220 42.76 -37.68 1.93
N ILE A 221 42.03 -37.56 3.03
CA ILE A 221 40.83 -36.72 3.10
C ILE A 221 41.23 -35.25 3.14
N VAL A 222 40.81 -34.50 2.12
CA VAL A 222 41.12 -33.08 1.97
C VAL A 222 40.02 -32.22 2.53
N THR A 223 38.76 -32.48 2.15
CA THR A 223 37.60 -31.73 2.66
C THR A 223 36.43 -32.65 2.89
N PHE A 224 35.62 -32.25 3.86
CA PHE A 224 34.33 -32.84 4.12
C PHE A 224 33.33 -31.70 4.24
N CYS A 225 32.33 -31.66 3.37
CA CYS A 225 31.39 -30.59 3.26
C CYS A 225 29.96 -31.12 3.30
N MET A 226 29.10 -30.45 4.02
CA MET A 226 27.66 -30.68 3.93
C MET A 226 27.12 -29.99 2.65
N CYS A 227 26.14 -30.59 2.01
CA CYS A 227 25.49 -30.06 0.84
C CYS A 227 23.98 -30.34 0.86
N PRO A 228 23.17 -29.62 0.08
CA PRO A 228 21.81 -30.03 -0.16
C PRO A 228 21.74 -31.42 -0.76
N LYS A 229 20.77 -32.23 -0.32
CA LYS A 229 20.50 -33.51 -0.96
C LYS A 229 19.91 -33.28 -2.35
N ILE A 230 20.44 -34.03 -3.33
CA ILE A 230 19.92 -34.05 -4.70
C ILE A 230 19.55 -35.50 -5.06
N ASP A 231 18.47 -35.65 -5.83
CA ASP A 231 17.95 -36.97 -6.19
C ASP A 231 18.86 -37.67 -7.22
N ASP A 232 19.36 -36.91 -8.18
CA ASP A 232 20.36 -37.41 -9.14
C ASP A 232 21.76 -37.04 -8.70
N LYS A 233 22.48 -38.01 -8.11
CA LYS A 233 23.86 -37.86 -7.64
C LYS A 233 24.89 -37.54 -8.75
N PHE A 234 24.51 -37.63 -10.00
CA PHE A 234 25.34 -37.26 -11.15
C PHE A 234 24.97 -35.88 -11.69
N SER A 235 23.85 -35.33 -11.28
CA SER A 235 23.49 -33.98 -11.62
C SER A 235 24.30 -32.98 -10.81
N LYS A 236 24.73 -31.90 -11.47
CA LYS A 236 25.39 -30.78 -10.78
C LYS A 236 24.40 -29.80 -10.13
N ILE A 237 23.21 -29.80 -10.65
CA ILE A 237 22.14 -28.83 -10.27
C ILE A 237 20.81 -29.56 -10.25
N GLU A 238 20.06 -29.38 -9.19
CA GLU A 238 18.65 -29.75 -9.10
C GLU A 238 17.81 -28.50 -8.91
N THR A 239 16.67 -28.47 -9.54
CA THR A 239 15.76 -27.33 -9.47
C THR A 239 14.41 -27.73 -8.89
N GLU A 240 13.86 -26.87 -8.03
CA GLU A 240 12.54 -27.02 -7.44
C GLU A 240 11.77 -25.71 -7.61
N ASP A 241 10.61 -25.76 -8.22
CA ASP A 241 9.72 -24.60 -8.36
C ASP A 241 8.71 -24.57 -7.22
N VAL A 242 8.64 -23.45 -6.52
CA VAL A 242 7.71 -23.22 -5.42
C VAL A 242 6.83 -22.03 -5.76
N THR A 243 5.54 -22.25 -5.93
CA THR A 243 4.57 -21.17 -6.10
C THR A 243 4.20 -20.60 -4.73
N VAL A 244 4.32 -19.29 -4.60
CA VAL A 244 3.98 -18.57 -3.38
C VAL A 244 2.52 -18.13 -3.49
N GLU A 245 1.67 -18.68 -2.65
CA GLU A 245 0.29 -18.23 -2.55
C GLU A 245 0.24 -16.89 -1.82
N LEU A 246 -0.11 -15.84 -2.53
CA LEU A 246 -0.28 -14.50 -1.99
C LEU A 246 -1.65 -14.33 -1.33
N LYS A 247 -1.71 -13.50 -0.32
CA LYS A 247 -2.97 -12.99 0.22
C LYS A 247 -3.49 -11.79 -0.58
N ASN A 248 -2.62 -11.09 -1.31
CA ASN A 248 -2.95 -9.91 -2.12
C ASN A 248 -3.70 -8.83 -1.32
N GLN A 249 -3.20 -8.52 -0.15
CA GLN A 249 -3.83 -7.57 0.76
C GLN A 249 -2.77 -6.79 1.56
N ASN A 250 -3.16 -5.61 2.04
CA ASN A 250 -2.32 -4.78 2.90
C ASN A 250 -2.77 -4.96 4.35
N GLY A 251 -2.06 -5.77 5.09
CA GLY A 251 -2.51 -6.23 6.41
C GLY A 251 -3.76 -7.11 6.29
N ASN A 252 -4.91 -6.64 6.78
CA ASN A 252 -6.22 -7.29 6.64
C ASN A 252 -7.12 -6.62 5.59
N TYR A 253 -6.60 -5.64 4.87
CA TYR A 253 -7.33 -4.86 3.88
C TYR A 253 -7.03 -5.32 2.47
N VAL A 254 -8.07 -5.65 1.70
CA VAL A 254 -7.98 -5.92 0.27
C VAL A 254 -8.17 -4.60 -0.47
N PRO A 255 -7.16 -4.07 -1.14
CA PRO A 255 -7.27 -2.79 -1.85
C PRO A 255 -8.15 -2.93 -3.09
N ARG A 256 -8.88 -1.86 -3.40
CA ARG A 256 -9.67 -1.75 -4.63
C ARG A 256 -8.79 -1.42 -5.82
N ASN A 257 -7.78 -0.61 -5.60
CA ASN A 257 -6.84 -0.18 -6.63
C ASN A 257 -5.63 -1.13 -6.72
N LYS A 258 -5.45 -1.76 -7.87
CA LYS A 258 -4.38 -2.75 -8.08
C LYS A 258 -2.97 -2.18 -7.91
N LYS A 259 -2.80 -0.87 -8.04
CA LYS A 259 -1.52 -0.20 -7.79
C LYS A 259 -1.00 -0.41 -6.37
N LEU A 260 -1.90 -0.55 -5.39
CA LEU A 260 -1.53 -0.88 -4.02
C LEU A 260 -0.99 -2.31 -3.84
N LEU A 261 -1.14 -3.15 -4.86
CA LEU A 261 -0.57 -4.50 -4.90
C LEU A 261 0.80 -4.55 -5.58
N ASN A 262 1.40 -3.39 -5.91
CA ASN A 262 2.72 -3.26 -6.52
C ASN A 262 3.70 -2.55 -5.57
N TYR A 263 4.99 -2.60 -5.93
CA TYR A 263 6.02 -1.85 -5.23
C TYR A 263 5.75 -0.33 -5.35
N PRO A 264 5.94 0.47 -4.30
CA PRO A 264 6.48 0.10 -2.99
C PRO A 264 5.42 -0.33 -1.96
N TYR A 265 4.16 -0.45 -2.33
CA TYR A 265 3.06 -0.71 -1.39
C TYR A 265 2.93 -2.18 -1.01
N HIS A 266 3.32 -3.09 -1.93
CA HIS A 266 3.22 -4.52 -1.75
C HIS A 266 4.26 -5.24 -2.63
N PHE A 267 5.03 -6.16 -2.05
CA PHE A 267 6.09 -6.88 -2.73
C PHE A 267 6.47 -8.16 -1.99
N LEU A 268 7.20 -9.05 -2.64
CA LEU A 268 7.83 -10.18 -1.96
C LEU A 268 9.23 -9.77 -1.51
N GLN A 269 9.56 -10.09 -0.29
CA GLN A 269 10.91 -9.97 0.24
C GLN A 269 11.44 -11.36 0.58
N VAL A 270 12.53 -11.73 -0.02
CA VAL A 270 13.20 -13.00 0.24
C VAL A 270 14.46 -12.75 1.04
N TYR A 271 14.53 -13.33 2.21
CA TYR A 271 15.72 -13.28 3.05
C TYR A 271 16.48 -14.59 3.00
N SER A 272 17.77 -14.49 2.83
CA SER A 272 18.70 -15.58 3.18
C SER A 272 18.92 -15.59 4.69
N THR A 273 19.02 -16.76 5.28
CA THR A 273 19.40 -16.87 6.71
C THR A 273 20.84 -16.37 6.99
N LEU A 274 21.57 -15.93 5.97
CA LEU A 274 22.85 -15.20 6.09
C LEU A 274 22.68 -13.68 6.19
N GLY A 275 21.44 -13.18 6.22
CA GLY A 275 21.15 -11.74 6.36
C GLY A 275 21.09 -10.95 5.05
N GLN A 276 21.18 -11.62 3.89
CA GLN A 276 20.96 -10.98 2.60
C GLN A 276 19.48 -10.97 2.28
N SER A 277 19.00 -9.90 1.63
CA SER A 277 17.61 -9.78 1.21
C SER A 277 17.51 -9.42 -0.27
N LEU A 278 16.37 -9.77 -0.84
CA LEU A 278 15.99 -9.46 -2.21
C LEU A 278 14.52 -9.08 -2.24
N ASP A 279 14.24 -7.90 -2.75
CA ASP A 279 12.86 -7.44 -2.98
C ASP A 279 12.46 -7.79 -4.41
N ILE A 280 11.34 -8.48 -4.57
CA ILE A 280 10.79 -8.92 -5.84
C ILE A 280 9.50 -8.17 -6.08
N HIS A 281 9.48 -7.38 -7.14
CA HIS A 281 8.37 -6.50 -7.50
C HIS A 281 7.37 -7.25 -8.38
N PHE A 282 6.09 -7.18 -8.05
CA PHE A 282 5.04 -7.91 -8.77
C PHE A 282 4.80 -7.37 -10.18
N GLU A 283 4.97 -6.08 -10.39
CA GLU A 283 4.82 -5.43 -11.71
C GLU A 283 5.87 -5.88 -12.73
N ASP A 284 6.95 -6.48 -12.30
CA ASP A 284 8.03 -6.95 -13.16
C ASP A 284 7.87 -8.39 -13.65
N TYR A 285 6.78 -9.07 -13.27
CA TYR A 285 6.45 -10.38 -13.83
C TYR A 285 5.93 -10.26 -15.27
N ASP A 286 6.09 -11.34 -16.05
CA ASP A 286 5.71 -11.38 -17.47
C ASP A 286 4.20 -11.29 -17.72
N SER A 287 3.37 -11.68 -16.76
CA SER A 287 1.91 -11.55 -16.79
C SER A 287 1.32 -11.34 -15.40
N ASP A 288 0.07 -10.90 -15.34
CA ASP A 288 -0.67 -10.77 -14.08
C ASP A 288 -0.89 -12.13 -13.39
N ASP A 289 -1.01 -13.21 -14.17
CA ASP A 289 -1.15 -14.55 -13.60
C ASP A 289 0.10 -14.94 -12.80
N TYR A 290 1.28 -14.69 -13.37
CA TYR A 290 2.54 -14.91 -12.66
C TYR A 290 2.75 -13.92 -11.50
N ALA A 291 2.28 -12.70 -11.61
CA ALA A 291 2.33 -11.71 -10.54
C ALA A 291 1.41 -12.08 -9.35
N ASN A 292 0.26 -12.71 -9.64
CA ASN A 292 -0.69 -13.16 -8.61
C ASN A 292 -0.28 -14.50 -7.98
N ASN A 293 0.46 -15.32 -8.70
CA ASN A 293 0.97 -16.63 -8.26
C ASN A 293 2.48 -16.73 -8.55
N PRO A 294 3.30 -15.90 -7.88
CA PRO A 294 4.71 -15.84 -8.16
C PRO A 294 5.37 -17.18 -7.85
N THR A 295 6.15 -17.67 -8.79
CA THR A 295 6.89 -18.91 -8.63
C THR A 295 8.37 -18.61 -8.48
N LEU A 296 8.95 -19.11 -7.42
CA LEU A 296 10.37 -19.02 -7.11
C LEU A 296 11.03 -20.36 -7.44
N ARG A 297 12.07 -20.31 -8.24
CA ARG A 297 12.89 -21.47 -8.57
C ARG A 297 14.07 -21.55 -7.64
N PHE A 298 14.17 -22.65 -6.94
CA PHE A 298 15.29 -22.97 -6.06
C PHE A 298 16.27 -23.86 -6.80
N TYR A 299 17.54 -23.50 -6.73
CA TYR A 299 18.63 -24.26 -7.30
C TYR A 299 19.46 -24.86 -6.19
N LYS A 300 19.49 -26.16 -6.09
CA LYS A 300 20.44 -26.91 -5.26
C LYS A 300 21.64 -27.24 -6.11
N THR A 301 22.82 -26.72 -5.79
CA THR A 301 24.06 -27.07 -6.47
C THR A 301 24.98 -27.77 -5.52
N VAL A 302 25.68 -28.77 -6.03
CA VAL A 302 26.61 -29.61 -5.26
C VAL A 302 28.04 -29.31 -5.67
N PHE A 303 28.29 -29.14 -6.96
CA PHE A 303 29.60 -28.88 -7.51
C PHE A 303 29.69 -27.56 -8.26
N PRO A 304 30.86 -26.87 -8.26
CA PRO A 304 32.07 -27.15 -7.48
C PRO A 304 31.98 -26.83 -6.00
N ASN A 305 31.04 -25.94 -5.62
CA ASN A 305 30.75 -25.57 -4.23
C ASN A 305 29.26 -25.75 -3.95
N PRO A 306 28.90 -26.37 -2.82
CA PRO A 306 27.49 -26.47 -2.44
C PRO A 306 26.89 -25.12 -2.30
N SER A 307 25.76 -24.93 -2.95
CA SER A 307 24.95 -23.69 -2.77
C SER A 307 23.47 -23.98 -2.93
N TYR A 308 22.69 -23.16 -2.29
CA TYR A 308 21.25 -23.10 -2.41
C TYR A 308 20.87 -21.69 -2.86
N SER A 309 20.25 -21.57 -4.01
CA SER A 309 19.95 -20.28 -4.59
C SER A 309 18.48 -20.19 -4.93
N VAL A 310 17.91 -18.99 -4.86
CA VAL A 310 16.55 -18.72 -5.26
C VAL A 310 16.52 -17.62 -6.32
N VAL A 311 15.64 -17.80 -7.31
CA VAL A 311 15.45 -16.88 -8.43
C VAL A 311 13.95 -16.84 -8.76
N PRO A 312 13.32 -15.67 -8.95
CA PRO A 312 11.95 -15.62 -9.44
C PRO A 312 11.89 -16.10 -10.90
N THR A 313 10.85 -16.86 -11.24
CA THR A 313 10.58 -17.26 -12.63
C THR A 313 9.65 -16.27 -13.30
N HIS A 314 9.70 -16.18 -14.64
CA HIS A 314 8.84 -15.26 -15.40
C HIS A 314 8.91 -13.80 -14.93
N HIS A 315 10.09 -13.37 -14.54
CA HIS A 315 10.38 -12.05 -14.01
C HIS A 315 11.45 -11.36 -14.85
N LEU A 316 11.28 -10.08 -15.16
CA LEU A 316 12.17 -9.32 -16.06
C LEU A 316 13.64 -9.34 -15.62
N GLY A 317 13.90 -9.20 -14.32
CA GLY A 317 15.26 -9.23 -13.78
C GLY A 317 15.96 -10.57 -13.97
N THR A 318 15.21 -11.66 -14.03
CA THR A 318 15.74 -13.01 -14.28
C THR A 318 16.10 -13.21 -15.74
N THR A 319 15.26 -12.72 -16.64
CA THR A 319 15.42 -12.93 -18.10
C THR A 319 16.66 -12.25 -18.65
N TYR A 320 16.99 -11.06 -18.13
CA TYR A 320 18.04 -10.24 -18.74
C TYR A 320 19.38 -10.26 -18.01
N ASN A 321 19.44 -10.33 -16.66
CA ASN A 321 20.68 -10.11 -15.94
C ASN A 321 20.94 -11.02 -14.73
N LEU A 322 20.04 -11.92 -14.37
CA LEU A 322 20.10 -12.68 -13.12
C LEU A 322 20.31 -11.79 -11.87
N GLN A 323 19.86 -10.53 -11.95
CA GLN A 323 20.00 -9.55 -10.86
C GLN A 323 19.23 -9.99 -9.63
N TYR A 324 18.10 -10.66 -9.86
CA TYR A 324 17.22 -11.17 -8.81
C TYR A 324 17.62 -12.60 -8.43
N ARG A 325 18.83 -12.73 -7.89
CA ARG A 325 19.34 -14.00 -7.38
C ARG A 325 19.82 -13.83 -5.95
N LEU A 326 19.31 -14.65 -5.06
CA LEU A 326 19.81 -14.73 -3.70
C LEU A 326 20.45 -16.11 -3.50
N ASN A 327 21.59 -16.13 -2.83
CA ASN A 327 22.40 -17.34 -2.70
C ASN A 327 22.70 -17.63 -1.23
N TYR A 328 22.54 -18.88 -0.83
CA TYR A 328 23.01 -19.43 0.43
C TYR A 328 24.11 -20.44 0.12
N ALA A 329 25.33 -20.14 0.51
CA ALA A 329 26.50 -21.00 0.22
C ALA A 329 27.33 -21.35 1.46
N ASN A 330 26.82 -21.04 2.65
CA ASN A 330 27.57 -21.21 3.89
C ASN A 330 27.30 -22.57 4.55
N PHE A 331 27.46 -23.62 3.78
CA PHE A 331 27.33 -24.98 4.29
C PHE A 331 28.55 -25.39 5.13
N PRO A 332 28.33 -26.17 6.20
CA PRO A 332 29.43 -26.69 7.02
C PRO A 332 30.49 -27.41 6.20
N THR A 333 31.71 -26.91 6.23
CA THR A 333 32.84 -27.48 5.53
C THR A 333 34.00 -27.68 6.48
N CYS A 334 34.55 -28.88 6.53
CA CYS A 334 35.77 -29.22 7.25
C CYS A 334 36.90 -29.43 6.24
N ALA A 335 37.94 -28.65 6.35
CA ALA A 335 39.19 -28.90 5.61
C ALA A 335 40.19 -29.57 6.55
N PHE A 336 40.83 -30.59 6.07
CA PHE A 336 41.79 -31.40 6.85
C PHE A 336 43.21 -31.23 6.31
N SER A 337 44.17 -31.22 7.21
CA SER A 337 45.58 -31.27 6.84
C SER A 337 46.31 -32.20 7.82
N GLY A 338 46.56 -33.45 7.39
CA GLY A 338 47.42 -34.44 8.08
C GLY A 338 46.80 -35.13 9.31
N ASP A 339 47.65 -35.85 10.07
CA ASP A 339 47.33 -36.82 11.14
C ASP A 339 46.44 -36.35 12.33
N ALA A 340 46.19 -35.08 12.46
CA ALA A 340 45.54 -34.52 13.65
C ALA A 340 44.01 -34.75 13.74
N TYR A 341 43.39 -35.19 12.65
CA TYR A 341 41.91 -35.33 12.65
C TYR A 341 41.42 -36.38 13.66
N LYS A 342 42.06 -37.51 13.75
CA LYS A 342 41.70 -38.58 14.69
C LYS A 342 41.78 -38.14 16.15
N SER A 343 42.86 -37.50 16.50
CA SER A 343 43.13 -37.07 17.87
C SER A 343 42.19 -35.90 18.28
N TRP A 344 41.99 -34.96 17.38
CA TRP A 344 41.14 -33.80 17.63
C TRP A 344 39.67 -34.19 17.72
N TRP A 345 39.13 -34.98 16.77
CA TRP A 345 37.72 -35.39 16.78
C TRP A 345 37.39 -36.27 17.99
N ALA A 346 38.26 -37.20 18.35
CA ALA A 346 38.07 -38.06 19.53
C ALA A 346 38.01 -37.25 20.83
N GLN A 347 38.81 -36.18 20.96
CA GLN A 347 38.90 -35.41 22.18
C GLN A 347 37.82 -34.31 22.31
N ASN A 348 37.40 -33.72 21.18
CA ASN A 348 36.59 -32.48 21.26
C ASN A 348 35.14 -32.63 20.77
N LYS A 349 34.77 -33.74 20.14
CA LYS A 349 33.43 -33.93 19.57
C LYS A 349 32.29 -33.68 20.56
N ASN A 350 32.37 -34.28 21.73
CA ASN A 350 31.27 -34.20 22.70
C ASN A 350 31.16 -32.81 23.32
N SER A 351 32.28 -32.16 23.57
CA SER A 351 32.30 -30.78 24.11
C SER A 351 31.78 -29.77 23.10
N PHE A 352 32.10 -29.95 21.81
CA PHE A 352 31.62 -29.09 20.74
C PHE A 352 30.12 -29.24 20.52
N ILE A 353 29.62 -30.48 20.42
CA ILE A 353 28.19 -30.76 20.27
C ILE A 353 27.40 -30.20 21.46
N ALA A 354 27.92 -30.39 22.69
CA ALA A 354 27.28 -29.85 23.89
C ALA A 354 27.21 -28.32 23.87
N SER A 355 28.28 -27.66 23.46
CA SER A 355 28.34 -26.20 23.36
C SER A 355 27.41 -25.66 22.27
N MET A 356 27.34 -26.32 21.11
CA MET A 356 26.43 -25.97 20.03
C MET A 356 24.97 -26.14 20.44
N ASN A 357 24.65 -27.27 21.10
CA ASN A 357 23.32 -27.52 21.64
C ASN A 357 22.92 -26.46 22.67
N ALA A 358 23.84 -26.02 23.54
CA ALA A 358 23.60 -24.98 24.51
C ALA A 358 23.30 -23.61 23.84
N ILE A 359 24.02 -23.26 22.76
CA ILE A 359 23.75 -22.06 21.96
C ILE A 359 22.35 -22.16 21.33
N GLY A 360 22.03 -23.31 20.71
CA GLY A 360 20.70 -23.56 20.13
C GLY A 360 19.58 -23.44 21.15
N THR A 361 19.70 -24.12 22.30
CA THR A 361 18.70 -24.06 23.37
C THR A 361 18.51 -22.63 23.90
N ASN A 362 19.60 -21.87 24.06
CA ASN A 362 19.52 -20.47 24.49
C ASN A 362 18.80 -19.61 23.45
N TYR A 363 19.11 -19.79 22.17
CA TYR A 363 18.42 -19.11 21.08
C TYR A 363 16.92 -19.41 21.08
N ASP A 364 16.52 -20.70 21.16
CA ASP A 364 15.12 -21.11 21.21
C ASP A 364 14.38 -20.48 22.39
N THR A 365 15.02 -20.46 23.56
CA THR A 365 14.47 -19.83 24.75
C THR A 365 14.24 -18.34 24.55
N GLN A 366 15.22 -17.63 23.98
CA GLN A 366 15.11 -16.20 23.71
C GLN A 366 14.05 -15.91 22.63
N GLN A 367 13.91 -16.77 21.62
CA GLN A 367 12.85 -16.65 20.62
C GLN A 367 11.46 -16.88 21.22
N ALA A 368 11.32 -17.86 22.12
CA ALA A 368 10.07 -18.08 22.84
C ALA A 368 9.69 -16.85 23.69
N ILE A 369 10.67 -16.24 24.37
CA ILE A 369 10.46 -14.99 25.13
C ILE A 369 10.02 -13.85 24.19
N ALA A 370 10.69 -13.65 23.05
CA ALA A 370 10.32 -12.63 22.08
C ALA A 370 8.90 -12.84 21.53
N SER A 371 8.54 -14.07 21.22
CA SER A 371 7.18 -14.45 20.78
C SER A 371 6.12 -14.21 21.86
N ASN A 372 6.42 -14.59 23.10
CA ASN A 372 5.51 -14.35 24.22
C ASN A 372 5.31 -12.84 24.46
N ASN A 373 6.38 -12.06 24.44
CA ASN A 373 6.32 -10.60 24.58
C ASN A 373 5.46 -9.97 23.48
N TYR A 374 5.60 -10.43 22.24
CA TYR A 374 4.74 -10.00 21.13
C TYR A 374 3.27 -10.34 21.40
N THR A 375 2.98 -11.57 21.83
CA THR A 375 1.62 -12.02 22.14
C THR A 375 0.98 -11.17 23.26
N ILE A 376 1.74 -10.86 24.29
CA ILE A 376 1.31 -10.00 25.40
C ILE A 376 1.07 -8.56 24.89
N ALA A 377 1.99 -8.01 24.10
CA ALA A 377 1.85 -6.66 23.54
C ALA A 377 0.61 -6.56 22.64
N LYS A 378 0.39 -7.58 21.81
CA LYS A 378 -0.81 -7.69 20.96
C LYS A 378 -2.10 -7.73 21.77
N ALA A 379 -2.14 -8.56 22.82
CA ALA A 379 -3.31 -8.66 23.71
C ALA A 379 -3.59 -7.32 24.41
N ASN A 380 -2.55 -6.65 24.90
CA ASN A 380 -2.66 -5.34 25.54
C ASN A 380 -3.17 -4.28 24.57
N ALA A 381 -2.61 -4.24 23.36
CA ALA A 381 -3.06 -3.33 22.30
C ALA A 381 -4.53 -3.57 21.94
N GLN A 382 -4.92 -4.84 21.81
CA GLN A 382 -6.31 -5.22 21.52
C GLN A 382 -7.26 -4.77 22.64
N THR A 383 -6.91 -5.04 23.89
CA THR A 383 -7.70 -4.60 25.06
C THR A 383 -7.84 -3.08 25.09
N SER A 384 -6.75 -2.36 24.84
CA SER A 384 -6.76 -0.89 24.80
C SER A 384 -7.67 -0.35 23.68
N ARG A 385 -7.56 -0.92 22.47
CA ARG A 385 -8.45 -0.58 21.36
C ARG A 385 -9.92 -0.84 21.69
N ASP A 386 -10.22 -2.01 22.21
CA ASP A 386 -11.60 -2.42 22.48
C ASP A 386 -12.22 -1.58 23.60
N THR A 387 -11.41 -1.21 24.59
CA THR A 387 -11.83 -0.25 25.65
C THR A 387 -12.12 1.11 25.07
N ALA A 388 -11.24 1.63 24.21
CA ALA A 388 -11.43 2.93 23.57
C ALA A 388 -12.67 2.95 22.65
N LYS A 389 -12.89 1.89 21.87
CA LYS A 389 -14.09 1.72 21.05
C LYS A 389 -15.36 1.67 21.89
N ALA A 390 -15.34 0.91 23.00
CA ALA A 390 -16.46 0.87 23.94
C ALA A 390 -16.76 2.25 24.54
N THR A 391 -15.73 2.98 24.94
CA THR A 391 -15.84 4.34 25.46
C THR A 391 -16.45 5.30 24.43
N ALA A 392 -15.96 5.27 23.20
CA ALA A 392 -16.49 6.10 22.12
C ALA A 392 -17.97 5.78 21.81
N ASN A 393 -18.33 4.49 21.76
CA ASN A 393 -19.71 4.04 21.55
C ASN A 393 -20.63 4.45 22.71
N THR A 394 -20.16 4.30 23.94
CA THR A 394 -20.90 4.75 25.13
C THR A 394 -21.12 6.25 25.11
N SER A 395 -20.09 7.00 24.72
CA SER A 395 -20.15 8.45 24.58
C SER A 395 -21.16 8.88 23.52
N LEU A 396 -21.19 8.18 22.39
CA LEU A 396 -22.16 8.41 21.33
C LEU A 396 -23.58 8.06 21.78
N ALA A 397 -23.76 6.94 22.46
CA ALA A 397 -25.06 6.52 23.01
C ALA A 397 -25.60 7.57 24.02
N ASN A 398 -24.71 8.08 24.89
CA ASN A 398 -25.05 9.12 25.83
C ASN A 398 -25.42 10.45 25.13
N ALA A 399 -24.65 10.85 24.10
CA ALA A 399 -24.95 12.02 23.28
C ALA A 399 -26.29 11.86 22.55
N THR A 400 -26.57 10.68 22.02
CA THR A 400 -27.85 10.38 21.37
C THR A 400 -29.01 10.44 22.34
N ALA A 401 -28.88 9.83 23.51
CA ALA A 401 -29.89 9.86 24.55
C ALA A 401 -30.16 11.29 25.04
N SER A 402 -29.10 12.08 25.24
CA SER A 402 -29.20 13.49 25.63
C SER A 402 -29.87 14.33 24.55
N THR A 403 -29.52 14.13 23.29
CA THR A 403 -30.14 14.85 22.18
C THR A 403 -31.62 14.49 22.04
N ASN A 404 -31.97 13.22 22.14
CA ASN A 404 -33.36 12.76 22.10
C ASN A 404 -34.16 13.34 23.26
N THR A 405 -33.58 13.38 24.47
CA THR A 405 -34.17 14.00 25.63
C THR A 405 -34.36 15.50 25.41
N ALA A 406 -33.34 16.20 24.92
CA ALA A 406 -33.39 17.62 24.63
C ALA A 406 -34.41 17.96 23.52
N LEU A 407 -34.54 17.11 22.50
CA LEU A 407 -35.57 17.25 21.47
C LEU A 407 -36.99 17.08 22.04
N ALA A 408 -37.18 16.07 22.89
CA ALA A 408 -38.46 15.82 23.56
C ALA A 408 -38.84 16.97 24.49
N VAL A 409 -37.89 17.55 25.22
CA VAL A 409 -38.10 18.71 26.08
C VAL A 409 -38.32 19.98 25.25
N ASN A 410 -37.61 20.17 24.14
CA ASN A 410 -37.83 21.29 23.22
C ASN A 410 -39.26 21.26 22.63
N GLU A 411 -39.76 20.04 22.37
CA GLU A 411 -41.14 19.84 21.91
C GLU A 411 -42.18 20.23 23.01
N ASN A 412 -41.81 19.98 24.27
CA ASN A 412 -42.74 20.18 25.39
C ASN A 412 -42.59 21.52 26.14
N ASN A 413 -41.38 22.08 26.35
CA ASN A 413 -41.20 23.21 27.28
C ASN A 413 -40.08 24.23 26.96
N ARG A 414 -39.42 24.27 25.87
CA ARG A 414 -38.46 25.31 25.44
C ARG A 414 -37.45 25.82 26.50
N GLN A 415 -36.94 25.01 27.38
CA GLN A 415 -36.03 25.50 28.43
C GLN A 415 -34.54 25.24 28.16
N VAL A 416 -33.75 26.31 28.26
CA VAL A 416 -32.32 26.44 28.02
C VAL A 416 -31.43 25.55 28.93
N SER A 417 -31.91 25.15 30.11
CA SER A 417 -31.10 24.46 31.11
C SER A 417 -30.69 23.02 30.71
N GLN A 418 -31.41 22.40 29.80
CA GLN A 418 -31.09 21.04 29.37
C GLN A 418 -30.03 20.95 28.25
N THR A 419 -29.88 22.04 27.51
CA THR A 419 -28.85 22.13 26.47
C THR A 419 -27.43 22.19 27.09
N GLN A 420 -27.31 22.78 28.29
CA GLN A 420 -26.04 22.80 29.03
C GLN A 420 -25.58 21.37 29.44
N ASN A 421 -26.52 20.50 29.77
CA ASN A 421 -26.19 19.10 30.07
C ASN A 421 -25.70 18.31 28.86
N LEU A 422 -26.24 18.61 27.69
CA LEU A 422 -25.83 17.96 26.44
C LEU A 422 -24.37 18.29 26.07
N VAL A 423 -24.01 19.58 26.22
CA VAL A 423 -22.61 20.02 25.98
C VAL A 423 -21.67 19.42 27.02
N GLY A 424 -22.07 19.39 28.28
CA GLY A 424 -21.30 18.79 29.36
C GLY A 424 -21.03 17.30 29.13
N MET A 425 -22.03 16.57 28.68
CA MET A 425 -21.90 15.14 28.37
C MET A 425 -20.97 14.89 27.16
N ALA A 426 -21.09 15.71 26.13
CA ALA A 426 -20.23 15.63 24.96
C ALA A 426 -18.77 15.91 25.33
N THR A 427 -18.51 16.89 26.17
CA THR A 427 -17.18 17.26 26.65
C THR A 427 -16.56 16.13 27.51
N ASN A 428 -17.35 15.51 28.37
CA ASN A 428 -16.89 14.38 29.20
C ASN A 428 -16.61 13.14 28.36
N ALA A 429 -17.43 12.88 27.37
CA ALA A 429 -17.21 11.78 26.43
C ALA A 429 -15.89 11.95 25.65
N ILE A 430 -15.60 13.16 25.30
CA ILE A 430 -14.42 13.57 24.56
C ILE A 430 -13.16 13.50 25.44
N SER A 431 -13.23 13.99 26.70
CA SER A 431 -12.10 13.94 27.63
C SER A 431 -11.72 12.51 28.01
N GLY A 432 -12.71 11.59 28.12
CA GLY A 432 -12.44 10.18 28.33
C GLY A 432 -11.72 9.49 27.17
N ALA A 433 -11.89 10.00 25.96
CA ALA A 433 -11.18 9.49 24.78
C ALA A 433 -9.75 10.06 24.64
N THR A 434 -9.45 11.21 25.28
CA THR A 434 -8.11 11.86 25.22
C THR A 434 -7.09 11.26 26.18
N ASP A 435 -7.53 10.69 27.30
CA ASP A 435 -6.62 10.07 28.28
C ASP A 435 -5.92 8.81 27.75
N TRP A 436 -6.35 8.32 26.60
CA TRP A 436 -5.86 7.06 26.07
C TRP A 436 -4.78 7.18 24.98
N SER A 437 -4.62 8.30 24.32
CA SER A 437 -3.74 8.37 23.14
C SER A 437 -2.55 9.31 23.30
N PRO A 438 -1.33 8.88 22.99
CA PRO A 438 -0.15 9.75 22.91
C PRO A 438 -0.14 10.64 21.65
N TYR A 439 -1.16 10.60 20.77
CA TYR A 439 -1.16 11.31 19.49
C TYR A 439 -1.90 12.65 19.52
N ARG A 440 -1.22 13.69 19.03
CA ARG A 440 -1.69 15.09 18.94
C ARG A 440 -2.95 15.31 18.06
N GLY A 441 -3.33 14.34 17.22
CA GLY A 441 -4.48 14.47 16.32
C GLY A 441 -5.85 14.41 17.01
N MET A 442 -5.91 13.75 18.16
CA MET A 442 -7.16 13.58 18.89
C MET A 442 -7.63 14.86 19.57
N GLY A 443 -6.73 15.69 20.04
CA GLY A 443 -7.04 16.96 20.70
C GLY A 443 -7.74 18.01 19.80
N THR A 444 -7.45 18.01 18.51
CA THR A 444 -8.03 18.95 17.54
C THR A 444 -9.47 18.62 17.17
N ILE A 445 -9.79 17.34 17.08
CA ILE A 445 -11.16 16.89 16.75
C ILE A 445 -12.09 17.15 17.94
N ILE A 446 -11.58 16.93 19.13
CA ILE A 446 -12.29 17.13 20.39
C ILE A 446 -12.61 18.62 20.62
N SER A 447 -11.63 19.48 20.40
CA SER A 447 -11.86 20.93 20.51
C SER A 447 -12.84 21.45 19.45
N GLY A 448 -12.81 20.89 18.23
CA GLY A 448 -13.75 21.26 17.18
C GLY A 448 -15.20 20.90 17.52
N THR A 449 -15.40 19.78 18.20
CA THR A 449 -16.76 19.35 18.58
C THR A 449 -17.30 20.13 19.75
N ALA A 450 -16.46 20.41 20.76
CA ALA A 450 -16.86 21.29 21.88
C ALA A 450 -17.24 22.71 21.38
N GLN A 451 -16.49 23.20 20.38
CA GLN A 451 -16.78 24.48 19.74
C GLN A 451 -18.12 24.49 18.98
N ALA A 452 -18.45 23.41 18.27
CA ALA A 452 -19.72 23.26 17.56
C ALA A 452 -20.91 23.30 18.54
N PHE A 453 -20.82 22.60 19.66
CA PHE A 453 -21.85 22.65 20.69
C PHE A 453 -22.01 24.05 21.32
N THR A 454 -20.94 24.79 21.50
CA THR A 454 -20.95 26.14 22.04
C THR A 454 -21.59 27.13 21.06
N ASN A 455 -21.37 26.98 19.76
CA ASN A 455 -21.96 27.82 18.72
C ASN A 455 -23.48 27.62 18.58
N ILE A 456 -24.00 26.46 18.94
CA ILE A 456 -25.44 26.15 18.97
C ILE A 456 -26.18 27.02 19.97
N TYR A 457 -25.53 27.38 21.05
CA TYR A 457 -26.09 28.24 22.10
C TYR A 457 -26.29 29.69 21.71
N ALA A 458 -25.53 30.17 20.76
CA ALA A 458 -25.52 31.60 20.41
C ALA A 458 -26.65 32.04 19.47
N THR A 459 -27.39 31.10 18.92
CA THR A 459 -28.42 31.41 17.92
C THR A 459 -29.82 30.95 18.36
N GLU A 460 -30.26 31.47 19.46
CA GLU A 460 -31.65 31.33 19.94
C GLU A 460 -32.63 32.09 19.10
N GLN A 461 -33.50 31.47 18.26
CA GLN A 461 -34.73 32.23 17.93
C GLN A 461 -35.96 31.43 17.45
N SER A 462 -35.96 30.19 17.19
CA SER A 462 -37.19 29.42 16.97
C SER A 462 -37.04 27.94 17.35
N ALA A 463 -38.17 27.31 17.72
CA ALA A 463 -38.16 25.88 18.10
C ALA A 463 -37.62 25.00 16.97
N GLN A 464 -37.77 25.43 15.73
CA GLN A 464 -37.26 24.74 14.53
C GLN A 464 -35.76 24.90 14.40
N ASN A 465 -35.18 26.03 14.76
CA ASN A 465 -33.75 26.27 14.75
C ASN A 465 -33.05 25.45 15.85
N THR A 466 -33.66 25.31 17.01
CA THR A 466 -33.11 24.50 18.11
C THR A 466 -33.07 23.01 17.76
N ALA A 467 -34.11 22.48 17.12
CA ALA A 467 -34.10 21.07 16.68
C ALA A 467 -33.04 20.83 15.61
N ASN A 468 -32.87 21.73 14.65
CA ASN A 468 -31.81 21.65 13.64
C ASN A 468 -30.41 21.71 14.27
N THR A 469 -30.27 22.60 15.25
CA THR A 469 -29.01 22.74 16.00
C THR A 469 -28.66 21.48 16.81
N LEU A 470 -29.64 20.87 17.46
CA LEU A 470 -29.45 19.62 18.21
C LEU A 470 -29.13 18.46 17.29
N ASN A 471 -29.78 18.38 16.14
CA ASN A 471 -29.46 17.35 15.13
C ASN A 471 -28.04 17.54 14.55
N THR A 472 -27.63 18.78 14.30
CA THR A 472 -26.26 19.10 13.89
C THR A 472 -25.25 18.68 14.97
N SER A 473 -25.55 18.93 16.23
CA SER A 473 -24.72 18.54 17.36
C SER A 473 -24.60 17.03 17.50
N LEU A 474 -25.67 16.28 17.27
CA LEU A 474 -25.64 14.82 17.26
C LEU A 474 -24.83 14.31 16.07
N SER A 475 -24.96 14.92 14.91
CA SER A 475 -24.14 14.61 13.74
C SER A 475 -22.64 14.80 14.03
N ASN A 476 -22.28 15.93 14.66
CA ASN A 476 -20.91 16.21 15.07
C ASN A 476 -20.38 15.22 16.13
N SER A 477 -21.24 14.81 17.07
CA SER A 477 -20.90 13.78 18.06
C SER A 477 -20.68 12.41 17.40
N THR A 478 -21.47 12.09 16.38
CA THR A 478 -21.32 10.87 15.58
C THR A 478 -19.99 10.90 14.82
N ALA A 479 -19.68 12.02 14.17
CA ALA A 479 -18.40 12.19 13.48
C ALA A 479 -17.21 12.06 14.44
N SER A 480 -17.29 12.63 15.64
CA SER A 480 -16.26 12.53 16.67
C SER A 480 -16.08 11.11 17.19
N ALA A 481 -17.18 10.39 17.43
CA ALA A 481 -17.12 9.00 17.86
C ALA A 481 -16.49 8.11 16.76
N ASN A 482 -16.87 8.31 15.51
CA ASN A 482 -16.29 7.61 14.37
C ASN A 482 -14.79 7.90 14.24
N THR A 483 -14.39 9.15 14.43
CA THR A 483 -12.98 9.53 14.42
C THR A 483 -12.22 8.92 15.60
N ALA A 484 -12.80 8.90 16.80
CA ALA A 484 -12.19 8.26 17.97
C ALA A 484 -12.02 6.74 17.74
N ILE A 485 -13.00 6.09 17.12
CA ILE A 485 -12.92 4.66 16.74
C ILE A 485 -11.81 4.44 15.71
N SER A 486 -11.72 5.31 14.70
CA SER A 486 -10.68 5.24 13.67
C SER A 486 -9.28 5.45 14.28
N ASN A 487 -9.13 6.44 15.16
CA ASN A 487 -7.87 6.69 15.86
C ASN A 487 -7.49 5.55 16.82
N ALA A 488 -8.47 4.94 17.48
CA ALA A 488 -8.25 3.75 18.29
C ALA A 488 -7.76 2.57 17.43
N GLN A 489 -8.28 2.42 16.22
CA GLN A 489 -7.81 1.42 15.28
C GLN A 489 -6.38 1.74 14.82
N LEU A 490 -6.10 2.97 14.43
CA LEU A 490 -4.75 3.40 14.02
C LEU A 490 -3.71 3.19 15.13
N SER A 491 -4.07 3.51 16.37
CA SER A 491 -3.19 3.28 17.53
C SER A 491 -2.94 1.79 17.79
N TYR A 492 -3.97 0.97 17.65
CA TYR A 492 -3.83 -0.49 17.71
C TYR A 492 -2.86 -0.97 16.63
N ASP A 493 -3.07 -0.54 15.39
CA ASP A 493 -2.25 -0.96 14.27
C ASP A 493 -0.79 -0.53 14.44
N THR A 494 -0.56 0.71 14.91
CA THR A 494 0.79 1.20 15.26
C THR A 494 1.41 0.39 16.40
N ALA A 495 0.63 0.04 17.42
CA ALA A 495 1.14 -0.77 18.53
C ALA A 495 1.51 -2.19 18.07
N ILE A 496 0.75 -2.76 17.14
CA ILE A 496 1.08 -4.05 16.51
C ILE A 496 2.35 -3.96 15.69
N GLN A 497 2.50 -2.89 14.89
CA GLN A 497 3.73 -2.65 14.12
C GLN A 497 4.96 -2.54 15.05
N ASN A 498 4.85 -1.73 16.09
CA ASN A 498 5.93 -1.57 17.07
C ASN A 498 6.25 -2.89 17.77
N ALA A 499 5.23 -3.67 18.12
CA ALA A 499 5.42 -4.99 18.71
C ALA A 499 6.10 -5.96 17.72
N THR A 500 5.71 -5.93 16.46
CA THR A 500 6.32 -6.72 15.39
C THR A 500 7.76 -6.31 15.17
N LEU A 501 8.04 -5.00 15.09
CA LEU A 501 9.39 -4.47 14.97
C LEU A 501 10.26 -4.86 16.17
N THR A 502 9.71 -4.77 17.38
CA THR A 502 10.40 -5.18 18.61
C THR A 502 10.72 -6.67 18.58
N GLN A 503 9.76 -7.50 18.16
CA GLN A 503 9.98 -8.94 18.01
C GLN A 503 11.05 -9.24 16.95
N THR A 504 10.97 -8.56 15.78
CA THR A 504 11.95 -8.71 14.72
C THR A 504 13.34 -8.30 15.18
N ASN A 505 13.47 -7.16 15.85
CA ASN A 505 14.74 -6.69 16.40
C ASN A 505 15.28 -7.63 17.46
N ALA A 506 14.42 -8.17 18.34
CA ALA A 506 14.80 -9.19 19.30
C ALA A 506 15.29 -10.47 18.61
N THR A 507 14.60 -10.91 17.56
CA THR A 507 14.98 -12.06 16.75
C THR A 507 16.36 -11.85 16.09
N LEU A 508 16.58 -10.68 15.49
CA LEU A 508 17.88 -10.32 14.89
C LEU A 508 18.99 -10.23 15.94
N SER A 509 18.70 -9.64 17.09
CA SER A 509 19.63 -9.56 18.20
C SER A 509 20.00 -10.94 18.76
N ASN A 510 18.98 -11.82 18.91
CA ASN A 510 19.18 -13.18 19.37
C ASN A 510 20.04 -13.98 18.37
N LEU A 511 19.75 -13.80 17.06
CA LEU A 511 20.54 -14.39 15.99
C LEU A 511 21.98 -13.90 16.00
N SER A 512 22.18 -12.59 16.12
CA SER A 512 23.52 -11.98 16.21
C SER A 512 24.28 -12.48 17.44
N THR A 513 23.62 -12.56 18.58
CA THR A 513 24.23 -13.07 19.82
C THR A 513 24.66 -14.53 19.67
N ALA A 514 23.81 -15.35 19.06
CA ALA A 514 24.13 -16.75 18.81
C ALA A 514 25.26 -16.90 17.77
N GLN A 515 25.28 -16.07 16.74
CA GLN A 515 26.39 -16.01 15.75
C GLN A 515 27.71 -15.60 16.41
N ILE A 516 27.69 -14.59 17.28
CA ILE A 516 28.88 -14.16 18.05
C ILE A 516 29.36 -15.30 18.94
N ALA A 517 28.45 -15.95 19.69
CA ALA A 517 28.78 -17.07 20.54
C ALA A 517 29.39 -18.24 19.76
N THR A 518 28.82 -18.53 18.59
CA THR A 518 29.35 -19.55 17.66
C THR A 518 30.74 -19.17 17.15
N SER A 519 30.92 -17.91 16.75
CA SER A 519 32.22 -17.40 16.28
C SER A 519 33.27 -17.44 17.37
N GLN A 520 32.89 -17.08 18.60
CA GLN A 520 33.78 -17.17 19.79
C GLN A 520 34.12 -18.62 20.13
N LEU A 521 33.16 -19.54 20.00
CA LEU A 521 33.43 -20.97 20.17
C LEU A 521 34.40 -21.49 19.11
N MET A 522 34.27 -20.99 17.87
CA MET A 522 35.19 -21.30 16.77
C MET A 522 36.56 -20.68 16.99
N ALA A 523 36.65 -19.40 17.44
CA ALA A 523 37.90 -18.72 17.74
C ALA A 523 38.68 -19.40 18.90
N LYS A 524 37.99 -19.78 20.00
CA LYS A 524 38.62 -20.55 21.08
C LYS A 524 39.21 -21.88 20.60
N ARG A 525 38.67 -22.43 19.54
CA ARG A 525 39.22 -23.67 18.95
C ARG A 525 40.44 -23.41 18.09
N GLN A 526 40.44 -22.29 17.36
CA GLN A 526 41.59 -21.87 16.60
C GLN A 526 42.84 -21.63 17.51
N ASP A 527 42.59 -21.06 18.70
CA ASP A 527 43.65 -20.84 19.71
C ASP A 527 44.17 -22.15 20.32
N THR A 528 43.29 -23.15 20.52
CA THR A 528 43.69 -24.49 20.99
C THR A 528 44.33 -25.33 19.87
N ALA A 529 44.11 -24.96 18.61
CA ALA A 529 44.65 -25.63 17.43
C ALA A 529 46.08 -25.17 17.06
N ASN A 530 46.57 -24.11 17.65
CA ASN A 530 47.90 -23.54 17.41
C ASN A 530 49.04 -24.28 18.13
N LEU A 531 48.81 -25.50 18.62
CA LEU A 531 49.89 -26.29 19.18
C LEU A 531 50.78 -26.79 18.02
N PRO A 532 52.10 -26.59 18.07
CA PRO A 532 53.01 -26.97 17.00
C PRO A 532 53.02 -28.50 16.81
N ASN A 533 52.93 -28.92 15.56
CA ASN A 533 52.99 -30.30 15.06
C ASN A 533 51.74 -31.17 15.13
N THR A 534 50.56 -30.59 15.28
CA THR A 534 49.33 -31.34 15.03
C THR A 534 48.61 -30.76 13.83
N ALA A 535 48.21 -31.59 12.91
CA ALA A 535 47.43 -31.18 11.75
C ALA A 535 46.05 -30.75 12.20
N HIS A 536 45.57 -29.63 11.66
CA HIS A 536 44.34 -28.99 12.10
C HIS A 536 43.28 -29.04 11.02
N GLY A 537 42.09 -29.53 11.36
CA GLY A 537 40.91 -29.29 10.54
C GLY A 537 40.41 -27.85 10.72
N ASN A 538 40.19 -27.15 9.63
CA ASN A 538 39.50 -25.90 9.64
C ASN A 538 38.01 -26.16 9.36
N VAL A 539 37.12 -25.72 10.28
CA VAL A 539 35.66 -25.83 10.10
C VAL A 539 35.14 -24.46 9.79
N ILE A 540 34.65 -24.27 8.60
CA ILE A 540 33.97 -23.07 8.16
C ILE A 540 32.48 -23.43 8.09
N CYS A 541 31.64 -22.82 8.90
CA CYS A 541 30.20 -23.03 8.81
C CYS A 541 29.44 -21.90 9.50
N ASP A 542 28.20 -21.74 9.09
CA ASP A 542 27.16 -21.11 9.90
C ASP A 542 26.58 -22.16 10.84
N GLY A 543 27.29 -22.39 11.94
CA GLY A 543 26.94 -23.47 12.87
C GLY A 543 25.58 -23.28 13.54
N LEU A 544 25.08 -22.06 13.64
CA LEU A 544 23.76 -21.76 14.18
C LEU A 544 22.67 -22.23 13.21
N ASN A 545 22.70 -21.77 11.96
CA ASN A 545 21.72 -22.17 10.96
C ASN A 545 21.72 -23.70 10.75
N TYR A 546 22.89 -24.32 10.85
CA TYR A 546 22.99 -25.77 10.82
C TYR A 546 22.31 -26.43 12.03
N ALA A 547 22.61 -25.98 13.25
CA ALA A 547 22.06 -26.55 14.47
C ALA A 547 20.52 -26.37 14.56
N MET A 548 20.03 -25.27 14.03
CA MET A 548 18.60 -24.93 13.99
C MET A 548 17.86 -25.52 12.80
N SER A 549 18.54 -26.23 11.89
CA SER A 549 17.97 -26.73 10.63
C SER A 549 17.28 -25.63 9.80
N CYS A 550 17.82 -24.42 9.82
CA CYS A 550 17.25 -23.25 9.17
C CYS A 550 18.16 -22.68 8.05
N SER A 551 19.00 -23.51 7.46
CA SER A 551 19.82 -23.12 6.29
C SER A 551 18.95 -22.91 5.07
N GLY A 552 18.80 -21.69 4.59
CA GLY A 552 17.97 -21.42 3.42
C GLY A 552 17.35 -20.04 3.39
N PHE A 553 16.07 -19.99 3.06
CA PHE A 553 15.38 -18.76 2.77
C PHE A 553 14.06 -18.60 3.54
N ILE A 554 13.75 -17.36 3.84
CA ILE A 554 12.46 -16.92 4.35
C ILE A 554 11.85 -16.02 3.29
N ILE A 555 10.63 -16.33 2.88
CA ILE A 555 9.88 -15.60 1.87
C ILE A 555 8.77 -14.86 2.62
N LEU A 556 8.78 -13.56 2.54
CA LEU A 556 7.80 -12.68 3.17
C LEU A 556 6.96 -11.99 2.10
N GLU A 557 5.66 -12.07 2.22
CA GLU A 557 4.75 -11.15 1.55
C GLU A 557 4.64 -9.91 2.43
N VAL A 558 5.13 -8.79 1.92
CA VAL A 558 5.29 -7.54 2.65
C VAL A 558 4.38 -6.48 2.06
N SER A 559 3.69 -5.76 2.90
CA SER A 559 2.83 -4.65 2.47
C SER A 559 2.92 -3.46 3.41
N ILE A 560 2.46 -2.31 2.94
CA ILE A 560 2.21 -1.16 3.81
C ILE A 560 1.09 -1.48 4.79
N HIS A 561 1.06 -0.74 5.88
CA HIS A 561 0.04 -0.87 6.92
C HIS A 561 -1.38 -0.60 6.40
N GLU A 562 -2.37 -1.36 6.91
CA GLU A 562 -3.78 -1.28 6.52
C GLU A 562 -4.35 0.15 6.54
N GLY A 563 -4.09 0.93 7.60
CA GLY A 563 -4.60 2.30 7.71
C GLY A 563 -4.07 3.21 6.62
N LEU A 564 -2.78 3.10 6.30
CA LEU A 564 -2.16 3.86 5.20
C LEU A 564 -2.68 3.39 3.84
N ALA A 565 -2.85 2.08 3.66
CA ALA A 565 -3.39 1.52 2.43
C ALA A 565 -4.80 2.05 2.13
N ARG A 566 -5.67 2.13 3.14
CA ARG A 566 -7.02 2.71 2.99
C ARG A 566 -6.99 4.18 2.56
N HIS A 567 -6.08 4.97 3.13
CA HIS A 567 -5.94 6.38 2.75
C HIS A 567 -5.42 6.55 1.32
N ILE A 568 -4.41 5.76 0.93
CA ILE A 568 -3.87 5.81 -0.42
C ILE A 568 -4.88 5.26 -1.43
N ASP A 569 -5.65 4.22 -1.07
CA ASP A 569 -6.70 3.66 -1.93
C ASP A 569 -7.80 4.70 -2.20
N ALA A 570 -8.27 5.40 -1.16
CA ALA A 570 -9.20 6.51 -1.30
C ALA A 570 -8.61 7.67 -2.13
N TYR A 571 -7.31 7.94 -2.00
CA TYR A 571 -6.62 8.92 -2.83
C TYR A 571 -6.59 8.50 -4.30
N PHE A 572 -6.32 7.22 -4.59
CA PHE A 572 -6.37 6.69 -5.96
C PHE A 572 -7.78 6.64 -6.53
N ASP A 573 -8.78 6.36 -5.71
CA ASP A 573 -10.18 6.44 -6.13
C ASP A 573 -10.57 7.87 -6.54
N LYS A 574 -10.06 8.87 -5.84
CA LYS A 574 -10.37 10.27 -6.12
C LYS A 574 -9.56 10.82 -7.28
N TYR A 575 -8.25 10.59 -7.32
CA TYR A 575 -7.30 11.25 -8.21
C TYR A 575 -6.68 10.33 -9.28
N GLY A 576 -7.03 9.05 -9.32
CA GLY A 576 -6.41 8.08 -10.22
C GLY A 576 -4.92 7.88 -9.92
N TYR A 577 -4.17 7.44 -10.94
CA TYR A 577 -2.75 7.13 -10.84
C TYR A 577 -1.88 8.17 -11.54
N ALA A 578 -0.66 8.37 -11.07
CA ALA A 578 0.38 8.97 -11.87
C ALA A 578 0.71 8.02 -13.02
N ILE A 579 0.60 8.49 -14.26
CA ILE A 579 0.89 7.69 -15.46
C ILE A 579 2.04 8.26 -16.28
N SER A 580 2.24 9.57 -16.25
CA SER A 580 3.37 10.28 -16.86
C SER A 580 3.70 9.79 -18.28
N THR A 581 2.69 9.67 -19.14
CA THR A 581 2.81 9.13 -20.49
C THR A 581 1.97 9.91 -21.52
N MET A 582 2.28 9.68 -22.79
CA MET A 582 1.54 10.25 -23.93
C MET A 582 0.30 9.40 -24.24
N VAL A 583 -0.87 9.88 -23.83
CA VAL A 583 -2.15 9.17 -24.01
C VAL A 583 -2.78 9.50 -25.37
N ALA A 584 -3.33 8.47 -26.02
CA ALA A 584 -3.96 8.60 -27.33
C ALA A 584 -5.26 9.42 -27.27
N SER A 585 -5.53 10.18 -28.36
CA SER A 585 -6.74 11.00 -28.47
C SER A 585 -8.05 10.21 -28.34
N SER A 586 -8.07 8.94 -28.74
CA SER A 586 -9.25 8.07 -28.63
C SER A 586 -9.64 7.78 -27.18
N GLN A 587 -8.66 7.68 -26.28
CA GLN A 587 -8.87 7.48 -24.86
C GLN A 587 -9.30 8.81 -24.21
N LEU A 588 -8.55 9.88 -24.42
CA LEU A 588 -8.83 11.19 -23.81
C LEU A 588 -10.22 11.74 -24.18
N ASN A 589 -10.70 11.49 -25.39
CA ASN A 589 -12.01 11.96 -25.83
C ASN A 589 -13.20 11.17 -25.26
N LYS A 590 -12.97 10.02 -24.63
CA LYS A 590 -14.02 9.33 -23.86
C LYS A 590 -14.41 10.11 -22.61
N ARG A 591 -13.50 10.91 -22.07
CA ARG A 591 -13.63 11.78 -20.88
C ARG A 591 -14.03 11.07 -19.59
N GLN A 592 -14.55 9.89 -19.67
CA GLN A 592 -15.05 9.12 -18.57
C GLN A 592 -14.74 7.63 -18.78
N TRP A 593 -14.05 7.08 -17.81
CA TRP A 593 -13.57 5.70 -17.84
C TRP A 593 -14.09 4.87 -16.67
N ARG A 594 -14.65 5.53 -15.64
CA ARG A 594 -15.27 4.92 -14.48
C ARG A 594 -16.76 5.25 -14.44
N ASN A 595 -17.51 4.65 -13.52
CA ASN A 595 -18.97 4.74 -13.49
C ASN A 595 -19.48 6.13 -13.06
N HIS A 596 -18.89 6.74 -12.04
CA HIS A 596 -19.40 7.99 -11.44
C HIS A 596 -18.50 9.19 -11.69
N TRP A 597 -17.19 9.04 -11.56
CA TRP A 597 -16.23 10.13 -11.83
C TRP A 597 -14.93 9.63 -12.41
N THR A 598 -14.29 10.51 -13.15
CA THR A 598 -12.95 10.27 -13.70
C THR A 598 -12.10 11.53 -13.50
N TYR A 599 -10.96 11.38 -12.86
CA TYR A 599 -9.98 12.46 -12.73
C TYR A 599 -9.00 12.45 -13.90
N LEU A 600 -8.65 13.64 -14.39
CA LEU A 600 -7.65 13.82 -15.44
C LEU A 600 -6.80 15.06 -15.16
N LYS A 601 -5.47 14.90 -15.15
CA LYS A 601 -4.48 15.96 -15.11
C LYS A 601 -3.49 15.80 -16.25
N THR A 602 -3.29 16.86 -17.01
CA THR A 602 -2.37 16.90 -18.17
C THR A 602 -1.19 17.83 -17.91
N CYS A 603 -0.18 17.74 -18.75
CA CYS A 603 0.90 18.72 -18.84
C CYS A 603 0.96 19.23 -20.28
N GLY A 604 0.50 20.45 -20.48
CA GLY A 604 0.40 21.04 -21.82
C GLY A 604 -0.69 20.37 -22.67
N ALA A 605 -1.95 20.40 -22.21
CA ALA A 605 -3.08 19.80 -22.91
C ALA A 605 -3.16 20.22 -24.37
N TYR A 606 -3.07 19.26 -25.30
CA TYR A 606 -3.24 19.54 -26.72
C TYR A 606 -4.70 19.33 -27.13
N ILE A 607 -5.44 20.44 -27.12
CA ILE A 607 -6.88 20.47 -27.42
C ILE A 607 -7.12 21.34 -28.62
N THR A 608 -8.02 20.89 -29.49
CA THR A 608 -8.46 21.65 -30.69
C THR A 608 -9.97 21.72 -30.73
N GLY A 609 -10.52 22.86 -31.13
CA GLY A 609 -11.97 23.04 -31.20
C GLY A 609 -12.36 24.29 -32.02
N LYS A 610 -13.67 24.41 -32.31
CA LYS A 610 -14.26 25.57 -32.96
C LYS A 610 -14.79 26.56 -31.92
N LEU A 611 -13.89 27.12 -31.12
CA LEU A 611 -14.21 28.09 -30.07
C LEU A 611 -13.14 29.19 -30.05
N ASN A 612 -13.36 30.25 -29.30
CA ASN A 612 -12.38 31.31 -29.21
C ASN A 612 -11.10 30.86 -28.51
N ALA A 613 -9.99 31.51 -28.78
CA ALA A 613 -8.68 31.11 -28.27
C ALA A 613 -8.60 31.22 -26.72
N ASN A 614 -9.22 32.25 -26.15
CA ASN A 614 -9.19 32.45 -24.69
C ASN A 614 -9.93 31.33 -23.96
N ASP A 615 -11.13 30.94 -24.41
CA ASP A 615 -11.88 29.85 -23.81
C ASP A 615 -11.14 28.52 -23.97
N LEU A 616 -10.50 28.30 -25.12
CA LEU A 616 -9.68 27.14 -25.38
C LEU A 616 -8.49 27.06 -24.41
N ASP A 617 -7.85 28.19 -24.13
CA ASP A 617 -6.71 28.23 -23.21
C ASP A 617 -7.16 28.04 -21.74
N VAL A 618 -8.34 28.54 -21.36
CA VAL A 618 -8.93 28.23 -20.06
C VAL A 618 -9.20 26.73 -19.92
N ILE A 619 -9.81 26.10 -20.95
CA ILE A 619 -10.07 24.65 -20.93
C ILE A 619 -8.78 23.85 -20.79
N LYS A 620 -7.71 24.23 -21.53
CA LYS A 620 -6.39 23.59 -21.37
C LYS A 620 -5.87 23.74 -19.94
N GLY A 621 -5.95 24.96 -19.39
CA GLY A 621 -5.53 25.24 -18.01
C GLY A 621 -6.28 24.42 -16.97
N VAL A 622 -7.59 24.21 -17.15
CA VAL A 622 -8.40 23.35 -16.28
C VAL A 622 -7.86 21.92 -16.27
N TYR A 623 -7.56 21.35 -17.45
CA TYR A 623 -6.99 20.00 -17.52
C TYR A 623 -5.55 19.93 -17.02
N ASP A 624 -4.76 20.99 -17.22
CA ASP A 624 -3.38 21.05 -16.71
C ASP A 624 -3.33 21.20 -15.18
N ASN A 625 -4.34 21.84 -14.57
CA ASN A 625 -4.50 21.89 -13.13
C ASN A 625 -5.03 20.57 -12.52
N GLY A 626 -5.75 19.82 -13.34
CA GLY A 626 -6.42 18.59 -12.93
C GLY A 626 -7.89 18.81 -12.60
N VAL A 627 -8.76 18.02 -13.20
CA VAL A 627 -10.20 18.13 -13.09
C VAL A 627 -10.85 16.77 -12.92
N THR A 628 -11.86 16.68 -12.04
CA THR A 628 -12.72 15.50 -11.92
C THR A 628 -13.97 15.69 -12.76
N THR A 629 -14.21 14.76 -13.68
CA THR A 629 -15.41 14.72 -14.52
C THR A 629 -16.40 13.73 -13.93
N TRP A 630 -17.60 14.19 -13.62
CA TRP A 630 -18.71 13.41 -13.06
C TRP A 630 -19.73 13.05 -14.13
N ASN A 631 -20.49 11.97 -13.90
CA ASN A 631 -21.60 11.55 -14.76
C ASN A 631 -22.91 12.28 -14.44
N ASN A 632 -23.07 12.70 -13.21
CA ASN A 632 -24.29 13.29 -12.72
C ASN A 632 -23.99 14.47 -11.77
N LEU A 633 -24.75 15.55 -11.92
CA LEU A 633 -24.64 16.72 -11.05
C LEU A 633 -24.93 16.39 -9.58
N GLU A 634 -25.89 15.51 -9.32
CA GLU A 634 -26.30 15.14 -7.96
C GLU A 634 -25.23 14.34 -7.20
N GLU A 635 -24.30 13.76 -7.91
CA GLU A 635 -23.25 12.92 -7.34
C GLU A 635 -21.97 13.68 -7.01
N ILE A 636 -21.83 14.90 -7.48
CA ILE A 636 -20.60 15.70 -7.32
C ILE A 636 -20.20 15.80 -5.85
N GLY A 637 -18.98 15.33 -5.56
CA GLY A 637 -18.42 15.31 -4.21
C GLY A 637 -18.76 14.06 -3.38
N ASN A 638 -19.59 13.15 -3.88
CA ASN A 638 -19.89 11.89 -3.21
C ASN A 638 -18.90 10.79 -3.63
N TYR A 639 -17.73 10.79 -3.03
CA TYR A 639 -16.68 9.78 -3.28
C TYR A 639 -16.93 8.44 -2.56
N GLU A 640 -18.08 8.24 -1.90
CA GLU A 640 -18.44 6.96 -1.27
C GLU A 640 -19.11 5.98 -2.25
N LEU A 641 -19.52 6.46 -3.42
CA LEU A 641 -20.10 5.63 -4.47
C LEU A 641 -19.05 4.63 -4.99
N ASP A 642 -19.51 3.43 -5.33
CA ASP A 642 -18.65 2.43 -5.96
C ASP A 642 -18.30 2.86 -7.38
N ASN A 643 -17.05 3.27 -7.58
CA ASN A 643 -16.53 3.79 -8.84
C ASN A 643 -15.59 2.79 -9.51
N THR A 644 -16.00 1.54 -9.61
CA THR A 644 -15.25 0.49 -10.31
C THR A 644 -15.19 0.77 -11.82
N LEU A 645 -14.15 0.26 -12.47
CA LEU A 645 -14.07 0.25 -13.93
C LEU A 645 -15.04 -0.82 -14.48
N ASP A 646 -15.87 -0.44 -15.43
CA ASP A 646 -16.66 -1.37 -16.23
C ASP A 646 -15.81 -2.08 -17.31
#